data_3de89e556cb581193eec1a69ddad47d7
#
_entry.id   3de89e556cb581193eec1a69ddad47d7
#
_cell.length_a   1.000
_cell.length_b   1.000
_cell.length_c   1.000
_cell.angle_alpha   90.00
_cell.angle_beta   90.00
_cell.angle_gamma   90.00
#
_symmetry.space_group_name_H-M   'P 1'
#
loop_
_entity.id
_entity.type
_entity.pdbx_description
1 polymer ?
#
loop_
_entity_poly.entity_id
_entity_poly.type
_entity_poly.pdbx_seq_one_letter_code
_entity_poly.pdbx_strand_id
1 'polypeptide(L)'
;TTCAGNGIYLLTDGEPNTSVTATQAQALMNTSLSTTATKVTNCGLLPDGTYGALGWGCMANYGQILASNSNATGLPIKTATVGFGSDMAGLSTPTTINGKKIYNCTSSTDKDVQNLCRLGQEFGGGGYYYADSSQDVIDSLTAFMDVLGADIRPVPSGTIVVPDDPYRADSQLAVAYYPILQAEVGKSTAVWSGNLKKYNLNEGTLYGKSNAALFSDIAGKLNPSTEDLWSAVSVTKDGAVANDLVTSGGFFSNLKTPDTAVNNIRTLYLEDKQSATNSTPVIRKLGVTSAGKLTLTNLSGTSGDAISTTNTFNDTAIYSRDKINYLLQFLGFTLTDAQKTQSLTDLVLTAPSSAVKHLGATIHSTPSMVSYSADLDATTGAVTDTRDDYALFGSSDGMVHMVNADNYTTTGNGGRELLAFMPKLMLDKQPEALINGTSTDVGKPYFGVDAPWLVSANYFYDLDNNRVTVTPCAADTAIDPSNTRDCRNTYVRAYGGLRMGGEGLYGLDLTDKNNPKMLFRIDSATTGFDRMGQIWSKPTKAKIATGIDSTTKKINAYKDVLVFGGGYDTCYEDQGYQVGTTTSTLRNQKSQACNRTTATESLGNAVYMVDAKTGTLIWSATKTANAVSGATNTTVSTLSNSIVGGITVLDRNNDGYMDQLYFADMGGQVFRADFTNAGFIKPVSSGTAAPETSFSNTRVV
;
A
#
# COMPACT_ATOMS: atom_id res chain seq x y z
N THR A 1 -21.47 5.04 19.11
CA THR A 1 -20.94 3.78 18.55
C THR A 1 -19.49 3.61 18.97
N THR A 2 -19.03 2.39 19.21
CA THR A 2 -17.66 2.06 19.67
C THR A 2 -16.55 2.52 18.73
N CYS A 3 -16.87 2.81 17.47
CA CYS A 3 -15.90 3.21 16.44
C CYS A 3 -16.01 4.71 16.06
N ALA A 4 -16.82 5.48 16.76
CA ALA A 4 -16.96 6.93 16.53
C ALA A 4 -16.55 7.68 17.79
N GLY A 5 -15.78 8.74 17.63
CA GLY A 5 -15.52 9.66 18.73
C GLY A 5 -16.84 10.29 19.20
N ASN A 6 -17.03 10.35 20.52
CA ASN A 6 -18.21 10.96 21.10
C ASN A 6 -17.77 12.23 21.83
N GLY A 7 -18.50 13.34 21.59
CA GLY A 7 -18.12 14.61 22.18
C GLY A 7 -19.28 15.56 22.38
N ILE A 8 -19.06 16.49 23.30
CA ILE A 8 -19.91 17.65 23.56
C ILE A 8 -19.08 18.87 23.20
N TYR A 9 -19.63 19.71 22.34
CA TYR A 9 -19.06 21.00 22.01
C TYR A 9 -19.89 22.09 22.67
N LEU A 10 -19.31 22.77 23.65
CA LEU A 10 -19.98 23.80 24.45
C LEU A 10 -19.47 25.18 24.06
N LEU A 11 -20.31 25.99 23.41
CA LEU A 11 -20.03 27.36 23.06
C LEU A 11 -20.78 28.28 24.06
N THR A 12 -20.08 29.24 24.65
CA THR A 12 -20.64 30.21 25.56
C THR A 12 -19.99 31.60 25.38
N ASP A 13 -20.76 32.64 25.60
CA ASP A 13 -20.35 34.03 25.57
C ASP A 13 -20.28 34.68 26.97
N GLY A 14 -20.48 33.88 28.03
CA GLY A 14 -20.48 34.40 29.38
C GLY A 14 -20.51 33.31 30.46
N GLU A 15 -20.77 33.79 31.69
CA GLU A 15 -20.85 32.94 32.89
C GLU A 15 -22.11 32.06 32.90
N PRO A 16 -22.11 30.92 33.61
CA PRO A 16 -23.31 30.11 33.76
C PRO A 16 -24.34 30.83 34.63
N ASN A 17 -25.43 31.29 34.01
CA ASN A 17 -26.55 31.85 34.70
C ASN A 17 -27.39 30.75 35.37
N THR A 18 -27.51 30.79 36.69
CA THR A 18 -28.17 29.71 37.43
C THR A 18 -29.68 29.99 37.54
N SER A 19 -30.47 29.27 36.74
CA SER A 19 -31.92 29.10 36.97
C SER A 19 -32.24 27.92 37.91
N VAL A 20 -31.22 27.08 38.25
CA VAL A 20 -31.36 25.91 39.10
C VAL A 20 -30.34 25.94 40.24
N THR A 21 -30.68 25.36 41.39
CA THR A 21 -29.72 25.22 42.51
C THR A 21 -28.66 24.18 42.21
N ALA A 22 -27.50 24.26 42.87
CA ALA A 22 -26.45 23.24 42.73
C ALA A 22 -26.96 21.83 43.02
N THR A 23 -27.87 21.66 43.95
CA THR A 23 -28.48 20.36 44.29
C THR A 23 -29.38 19.86 43.13
N GLN A 24 -30.14 20.73 42.48
CA GLN A 24 -30.97 20.36 41.34
C GLN A 24 -30.09 20.02 40.13
N ALA A 25 -29.05 20.81 39.83
CA ALA A 25 -28.08 20.52 38.77
C ALA A 25 -27.40 19.17 38.98
N GLN A 26 -26.93 18.91 40.20
CA GLN A 26 -26.33 17.64 40.59
C GLN A 26 -27.29 16.43 40.39
N ALA A 27 -28.56 16.61 40.79
CA ALA A 27 -29.57 15.56 40.63
C ALA A 27 -29.84 15.26 39.15
N LEU A 28 -29.99 16.30 38.31
CA LEU A 28 -30.18 16.15 36.86
C LEU A 28 -28.98 15.44 36.18
N MET A 29 -27.77 15.88 36.48
CA MET A 29 -26.54 15.22 35.95
C MET A 29 -26.45 13.76 36.40
N ASN A 30 -26.74 13.49 37.66
CA ASN A 30 -26.71 12.13 38.21
C ASN A 30 -27.84 11.22 37.67
N THR A 31 -28.96 11.79 37.24
CA THR A 31 -30.03 11.03 36.56
C THR A 31 -29.62 10.55 35.19
N SER A 32 -28.79 11.30 34.47
CA SER A 32 -28.24 10.90 33.17
C SER A 32 -27.14 9.83 33.25
N LEU A 33 -26.56 9.62 34.44
CA LEU A 33 -25.54 8.59 34.69
C LEU A 33 -26.20 7.28 35.16
N SER A 34 -25.73 6.13 34.67
CA SER A 34 -26.25 4.83 35.10
C SER A 34 -26.06 4.61 36.61
N THR A 35 -26.80 3.64 37.17
CA THR A 35 -26.73 3.29 38.60
C THR A 35 -25.34 2.80 39.04
N THR A 36 -24.57 2.27 38.10
CA THR A 36 -23.19 1.74 38.33
C THR A 36 -22.09 2.77 38.04
N ALA A 37 -22.44 3.91 37.39
CA ALA A 37 -21.45 4.94 37.09
C ALA A 37 -21.09 5.78 38.32
N THR A 38 -19.88 6.33 38.32
CA THR A 38 -19.47 7.35 39.28
C THR A 38 -20.46 8.54 39.23
N LYS A 39 -20.81 9.06 40.39
CA LYS A 39 -21.77 10.18 40.51
C LYS A 39 -21.05 11.49 40.79
N VAL A 40 -21.65 12.59 40.36
CA VAL A 40 -21.24 13.92 40.79
C VAL A 40 -21.61 14.08 42.29
N THR A 41 -20.62 14.20 43.14
CA THR A 41 -20.84 14.28 44.60
C THR A 41 -20.67 15.68 45.17
N ASN A 42 -19.97 16.57 44.45
CA ASN A 42 -19.69 17.92 44.91
C ASN A 42 -19.79 18.90 43.72
N CYS A 43 -20.57 19.95 43.90
CA CYS A 43 -20.74 21.03 42.92
C CYS A 43 -19.97 22.33 43.33
N GLY A 44 -19.45 22.37 44.54
CA GLY A 44 -18.65 23.53 45.05
C GLY A 44 -17.17 23.45 44.72
N LEU A 45 -16.68 22.25 44.39
CA LEU A 45 -15.28 22.04 44.08
C LEU A 45 -15.10 21.44 42.69
N LEU A 46 -14.05 21.83 42.01
CA LEU A 46 -13.57 21.20 40.79
C LEU A 46 -12.97 19.83 41.12
N PRO A 47 -12.73 18.94 40.12
CA PRO A 47 -12.18 17.61 40.36
C PRO A 47 -10.84 17.56 41.10
N ASP A 48 -10.05 18.63 40.99
CA ASP A 48 -8.75 18.76 41.69
C ASP A 48 -8.88 19.33 43.13
N GLY A 49 -10.10 19.56 43.63
CA GLY A 49 -10.38 20.07 44.96
C GLY A 49 -10.33 21.61 45.08
N THR A 50 -10.06 22.33 44.00
CA THR A 50 -10.13 23.80 44.00
C THR A 50 -11.56 24.30 43.96
N TYR A 51 -11.84 25.53 44.47
CA TYR A 51 -13.18 26.09 44.51
C TYR A 51 -13.69 26.41 43.11
N GLY A 52 -14.80 25.81 42.74
CA GLY A 52 -15.54 26.06 41.50
C GLY A 52 -16.79 26.88 41.75
N ALA A 53 -16.74 28.20 41.51
CA ALA A 53 -17.89 29.09 41.70
C ALA A 53 -19.05 28.73 40.75
N LEU A 54 -20.29 29.12 41.13
CA LEU A 54 -21.47 29.24 40.25
C LEU A 54 -21.80 28.00 39.40
N GLY A 55 -21.63 26.78 39.91
CA GLY A 55 -21.97 25.54 39.20
C GLY A 55 -20.84 24.94 38.38
N TRP A 56 -19.70 25.59 38.24
CA TRP A 56 -18.52 25.05 37.53
C TRP A 56 -18.03 23.73 38.09
N GLY A 57 -18.15 23.55 39.41
CA GLY A 57 -17.81 22.30 40.06
C GLY A 57 -18.66 21.11 39.56
N CYS A 58 -19.97 21.32 39.43
CA CYS A 58 -20.88 20.31 38.83
C CYS A 58 -20.47 19.97 37.42
N MET A 59 -20.28 20.98 36.55
CA MET A 59 -19.96 20.77 35.14
C MET A 59 -18.58 20.09 34.96
N ALA A 60 -17.58 20.51 35.72
CA ALA A 60 -16.25 19.93 35.63
C ALA A 60 -16.20 18.47 36.10
N ASN A 61 -16.84 18.16 37.23
CA ASN A 61 -16.95 16.78 37.71
C ASN A 61 -17.74 15.91 36.73
N TYR A 62 -18.84 16.41 36.19
CA TYR A 62 -19.63 15.70 35.18
C TYR A 62 -18.83 15.49 33.88
N GLY A 63 -18.14 16.51 33.36
CA GLY A 63 -17.26 16.42 32.21
C GLY A 63 -16.15 15.38 32.37
N GLN A 64 -15.53 15.32 33.56
CA GLN A 64 -14.51 14.32 33.86
C GLN A 64 -15.09 12.89 33.90
N ILE A 65 -16.26 12.70 34.48
CA ILE A 65 -16.96 11.40 34.47
C ILE A 65 -17.28 10.98 33.01
N LEU A 66 -17.80 11.90 32.19
CA LEU A 66 -18.10 11.63 30.80
C LEU A 66 -16.85 11.28 29.98
N ALA A 67 -15.72 11.95 30.24
CA ALA A 67 -14.45 11.70 29.57
C ALA A 67 -13.83 10.35 29.92
N SER A 68 -14.25 9.72 31.02
CA SER A 68 -13.80 8.41 31.47
C SER A 68 -14.67 7.26 30.92
N ASN A 69 -14.15 6.05 30.98
CA ASN A 69 -14.95 4.83 30.67
C ASN A 69 -15.96 4.48 31.79
N SER A 70 -15.98 5.23 32.90
CA SER A 70 -16.86 5.01 34.05
C SER A 70 -18.23 5.67 33.91
N ASN A 71 -18.55 6.24 32.73
CA ASN A 71 -19.88 6.78 32.42
C ASN A 71 -20.89 5.69 32.02
N ALA A 72 -22.15 6.06 31.87
CA ALA A 72 -23.24 5.12 31.58
C ALA A 72 -23.09 4.35 30.25
N THR A 73 -22.32 4.91 29.30
CA THR A 73 -22.14 4.30 27.98
C THR A 73 -20.90 3.39 27.90
N GLY A 74 -20.00 3.48 28.90
CA GLY A 74 -18.71 2.80 28.87
C GLY A 74 -17.75 3.35 27.80
N LEU A 75 -18.11 4.46 27.12
CA LEU A 75 -17.34 5.09 26.07
C LEU A 75 -16.91 6.50 26.51
N PRO A 76 -15.66 6.94 26.27
CA PRO A 76 -15.26 8.31 26.52
C PRO A 76 -16.10 9.29 25.72
N ILE A 77 -16.69 10.29 26.40
CA ILE A 77 -17.38 11.43 25.78
C ILE A 77 -16.57 12.68 26.13
N LYS A 78 -15.81 13.19 25.17
CA LYS A 78 -14.94 14.35 25.39
C LYS A 78 -15.77 15.65 25.33
N THR A 79 -15.46 16.59 26.22
CA THR A 79 -16.11 17.92 26.23
C THR A 79 -15.09 18.96 25.80
N ALA A 80 -15.36 19.64 24.69
CA ALA A 80 -14.68 20.85 24.28
C ALA A 80 -15.46 22.08 24.75
N THR A 81 -14.76 23.12 25.12
CA THR A 81 -15.36 24.40 25.49
C THR A 81 -14.81 25.53 24.63
N VAL A 82 -15.69 26.42 24.22
CA VAL A 82 -15.37 27.59 23.41
C VAL A 82 -15.87 28.83 24.10
N GLY A 83 -14.95 29.71 24.47
CA GLY A 83 -15.29 31.07 24.93
C GLY A 83 -15.45 32.00 23.72
N PHE A 84 -16.63 32.58 23.54
CA PHE A 84 -16.93 33.46 22.41
C PHE A 84 -17.03 34.92 22.86
N GLY A 85 -16.36 35.81 22.10
CA GLY A 85 -16.45 37.25 22.31
C GLY A 85 -15.42 37.78 23.33
N SER A 86 -15.41 39.12 23.47
CA SER A 86 -14.42 39.86 24.27
C SER A 86 -14.42 39.49 25.77
N ASP A 87 -15.58 39.12 26.30
CA ASP A 87 -15.78 38.80 27.72
C ASP A 87 -15.10 37.44 28.09
N MET A 88 -14.90 36.57 27.10
CA MET A 88 -14.17 35.32 27.29
C MET A 88 -12.68 35.41 26.91
N ALA A 89 -12.19 36.56 26.49
CA ALA A 89 -10.79 36.89 26.34
C ALA A 89 -10.10 37.00 27.69
N GLY A 90 -8.81 36.87 27.76
CA GLY A 90 -8.06 37.14 28.98
C GLY A 90 -7.09 36.03 29.43
N LEU A 91 -7.03 34.95 28.67
CA LEU A 91 -5.95 33.99 28.82
C LEU A 91 -4.68 34.41 28.07
N SER A 92 -3.54 34.06 28.60
CA SER A 92 -2.26 34.28 27.90
C SER A 92 -2.22 33.51 26.57
N THR A 93 -1.38 33.98 25.65
CA THR A 93 -1.16 33.31 24.36
C THR A 93 -0.88 31.82 24.55
N PRO A 94 -1.60 30.92 23.86
CA PRO A 94 -1.42 29.49 24.03
C PRO A 94 -0.07 29.01 23.49
N THR A 95 0.46 27.98 24.10
CA THR A 95 1.62 27.26 23.59
C THR A 95 1.14 26.17 22.64
N THR A 96 1.77 26.02 21.48
CA THR A 96 1.45 24.93 20.58
C THR A 96 2.33 23.70 20.90
N ILE A 97 1.69 22.59 21.30
CA ILE A 97 2.36 21.32 21.56
C ILE A 97 1.71 20.27 20.67
N ASN A 98 2.51 19.61 19.81
CA ASN A 98 2.02 18.62 18.86
C ASN A 98 0.83 19.10 17.99
N GLY A 99 0.89 20.34 17.55
CA GLY A 99 -0.16 20.95 16.72
C GLY A 99 -1.40 21.41 17.49
N LYS A 100 -1.48 21.19 18.81
CA LYS A 100 -2.61 21.62 19.67
C LYS A 100 -2.28 22.88 20.44
N LYS A 101 -3.19 23.82 20.47
CA LYS A 101 -3.09 25.01 21.32
C LYS A 101 -3.40 24.63 22.77
N ILE A 102 -2.46 24.84 23.67
CA ILE A 102 -2.59 24.60 25.11
C ILE A 102 -2.56 25.95 25.83
N TYR A 103 -3.62 26.26 26.53
CA TYR A 103 -3.77 27.49 27.28
C TYR A 103 -3.31 27.32 28.71
N ASN A 104 -2.73 28.36 29.30
CA ASN A 104 -2.56 28.44 30.74
C ASN A 104 -3.88 28.92 31.34
N CYS A 105 -4.72 28.00 31.77
CA CYS A 105 -6.07 28.32 32.28
C CYS A 105 -6.08 29.21 33.50
N THR A 106 -4.98 29.29 34.25
CA THR A 106 -4.85 30.14 35.46
C THR A 106 -4.34 31.56 35.17
N SER A 107 -4.01 31.86 33.92
CA SER A 107 -3.45 33.15 33.50
C SER A 107 -4.48 34.31 33.48
N SER A 108 -5.76 34.03 33.39
CA SER A 108 -6.82 35.05 33.49
C SER A 108 -7.07 35.40 34.97
N THR A 109 -7.52 36.64 35.24
CA THR A 109 -8.07 37.05 36.51
C THR A 109 -9.56 36.70 36.66
N ASP A 110 -10.23 36.47 35.56
CA ASP A 110 -11.63 36.07 35.50
C ASP A 110 -11.78 34.57 35.80
N LYS A 111 -12.62 34.26 36.80
CA LYS A 111 -12.84 32.88 37.25
C LYS A 111 -13.67 32.06 36.27
N ASP A 112 -14.56 32.67 35.54
CA ASP A 112 -15.40 31.98 34.55
C ASP A 112 -14.58 31.59 33.33
N VAL A 113 -13.69 32.47 32.87
CA VAL A 113 -12.70 32.16 31.81
C VAL A 113 -11.75 31.05 32.26
N GLN A 114 -11.25 31.11 33.52
CA GLN A 114 -10.39 30.03 34.05
C GLN A 114 -11.13 28.68 34.06
N ASN A 115 -12.36 28.67 34.61
CA ASN A 115 -13.12 27.44 34.81
C ASN A 115 -13.62 26.86 33.48
N LEU A 116 -14.00 27.71 32.52
CA LEU A 116 -14.35 27.27 31.17
C LEU A 116 -13.15 26.62 30.46
N CYS A 117 -11.97 27.23 30.54
CA CYS A 117 -10.73 26.69 30.02
C CYS A 117 -10.41 25.32 30.64
N ARG A 118 -10.48 25.21 31.96
CA ARG A 118 -10.20 23.99 32.72
C ARG A 118 -11.21 22.88 32.41
N LEU A 119 -12.50 23.24 32.28
CA LEU A 119 -13.53 22.25 31.89
C LEU A 119 -13.19 21.60 30.56
N GLY A 120 -12.85 22.35 29.53
CA GLY A 120 -12.54 21.79 28.21
C GLY A 120 -11.19 21.08 28.16
N GLN A 121 -10.15 21.74 28.67
CA GLN A 121 -8.76 21.28 28.48
C GLN A 121 -8.32 20.24 29.53
N GLU A 122 -8.65 20.46 30.82
CA GLU A 122 -8.12 19.64 31.92
C GLU A 122 -9.06 18.47 32.30
N PHE A 123 -10.38 18.73 32.35
CA PHE A 123 -11.34 17.74 32.86
C PHE A 123 -12.15 17.06 31.76
N GLY A 124 -12.58 17.78 30.75
CA GLY A 124 -13.41 17.24 29.65
C GLY A 124 -12.62 16.60 28.53
N GLY A 125 -11.33 16.91 28.41
CA GLY A 125 -10.41 16.27 27.45
C GLY A 125 -10.66 16.61 25.97
N GLY A 126 -11.57 17.55 25.67
CA GLY A 126 -11.89 17.99 24.31
C GLY A 126 -11.11 19.24 23.86
N GLY A 127 -10.46 19.92 24.79
CA GLY A 127 -9.73 21.18 24.56
C GLY A 127 -10.54 22.43 24.89
N TYR A 128 -9.83 23.53 25.10
CA TYR A 128 -10.42 24.87 25.17
C TYR A 128 -10.04 25.66 23.93
N TYR A 129 -10.98 26.44 23.45
CA TYR A 129 -10.84 27.31 22.28
C TYR A 129 -11.37 28.70 22.60
N TYR A 130 -10.69 29.71 22.06
CA TYR A 130 -11.22 31.09 22.09
C TYR A 130 -11.61 31.48 20.67
N ALA A 131 -12.79 32.11 20.51
CA ALA A 131 -13.32 32.54 19.24
C ALA A 131 -13.87 33.97 19.37
N ASP A 132 -13.50 34.85 18.47
CA ASP A 132 -14.08 36.22 18.33
C ASP A 132 -14.74 36.44 16.97
N SER A 133 -14.66 35.44 16.09
CA SER A 133 -15.28 35.43 14.77
C SER A 133 -15.97 34.09 14.47
N SER A 134 -16.85 34.12 13.47
CA SER A 134 -17.48 32.88 12.98
C SER A 134 -16.48 31.89 12.41
N GLN A 135 -15.36 32.36 11.85
CA GLN A 135 -14.31 31.50 11.34
C GLN A 135 -13.60 30.77 12.48
N ASP A 136 -13.32 31.46 13.60
CA ASP A 136 -12.71 30.81 14.77
C ASP A 136 -13.62 29.73 15.37
N VAL A 137 -14.94 29.90 15.32
CA VAL A 137 -15.88 28.85 15.74
C VAL A 137 -15.77 27.63 14.82
N ILE A 138 -15.71 27.85 13.49
CA ILE A 138 -15.53 26.75 12.51
C ILE A 138 -14.20 26.04 12.74
N ASP A 139 -13.13 26.81 12.92
CA ASP A 139 -11.78 26.25 13.13
C ASP A 139 -11.70 25.47 14.45
N SER A 140 -12.34 25.97 15.52
CA SER A 140 -12.40 25.27 16.81
C SER A 140 -13.22 23.98 16.76
N LEU A 141 -14.34 23.99 16.01
CA LEU A 141 -15.13 22.79 15.79
C LEU A 141 -14.35 21.75 15.00
N THR A 142 -13.63 22.18 13.97
CA THR A 142 -12.77 21.31 13.16
C THR A 142 -11.65 20.70 14.03
N ALA A 143 -10.99 21.52 14.83
CA ALA A 143 -9.95 21.04 15.76
C ALA A 143 -10.50 20.06 16.81
N PHE A 144 -11.73 20.29 17.28
CA PHE A 144 -12.39 19.36 18.20
C PHE A 144 -12.76 18.03 17.51
N MET A 145 -13.25 18.08 16.29
CA MET A 145 -13.51 16.86 15.51
C MET A 145 -12.22 16.04 15.31
N ASP A 146 -11.09 16.70 15.09
CA ASP A 146 -9.78 16.04 15.04
C ASP A 146 -9.42 15.37 16.37
N VAL A 147 -9.71 16.00 17.50
CA VAL A 147 -9.53 15.40 18.84
C VAL A 147 -10.41 14.17 19.04
N LEU A 148 -11.63 14.18 18.52
CA LEU A 148 -12.55 13.04 18.58
C LEU A 148 -12.11 11.91 17.64
N GLY A 149 -11.58 12.27 16.46
CA GLY A 149 -11.08 11.29 15.47
C GLY A 149 -9.79 10.59 15.90
N ALA A 150 -9.04 11.13 16.88
CA ALA A 150 -7.74 10.63 17.30
C ALA A 150 -7.78 9.25 18.00
N ASP A 151 -8.95 8.73 18.35
CA ASP A 151 -9.11 7.46 19.05
C ASP A 151 -9.51 6.28 18.16
N ILE A 152 -9.56 6.48 16.84
CA ILE A 152 -9.77 5.36 15.91
C ILE A 152 -8.52 4.48 15.94
N ARG A 153 -8.67 3.25 16.44
CA ARG A 153 -7.58 2.29 16.44
C ARG A 153 -7.33 1.76 15.04
N PRO A 154 -6.10 1.34 14.73
CA PRO A 154 -5.80 0.64 13.49
C PRO A 154 -6.70 -0.56 13.30
N VAL A 155 -7.03 -0.82 12.05
CA VAL A 155 -7.85 -1.96 11.63
C VAL A 155 -7.10 -2.78 10.59
N PRO A 156 -7.43 -4.06 10.42
CA PRO A 156 -6.93 -4.83 9.29
C PRO A 156 -7.25 -4.11 7.98
N SER A 157 -6.26 -3.91 7.12
CA SER A 157 -6.44 -3.23 5.84
C SER A 157 -6.74 -4.16 4.68
N GLY A 158 -6.58 -5.45 4.90
CA GLY A 158 -6.76 -6.47 3.87
C GLY A 158 -6.89 -7.87 4.47
N THR A 159 -6.80 -8.85 3.61
CA THR A 159 -6.85 -10.27 4.00
C THR A 159 -5.54 -10.69 4.66
N ILE A 160 -5.61 -11.44 5.75
CA ILE A 160 -4.46 -12.17 6.29
C ILE A 160 -3.98 -13.14 5.21
N VAL A 161 -2.70 -13.10 4.89
CA VAL A 161 -2.11 -13.92 3.84
C VAL A 161 -1.21 -14.97 4.46
N VAL A 162 -1.56 -16.24 4.21
CA VAL A 162 -0.70 -17.40 4.44
C VAL A 162 -0.06 -17.73 3.09
N PRO A 163 1.23 -17.53 2.89
CA PRO A 163 1.85 -17.73 1.59
C PRO A 163 2.05 -19.20 1.27
N ASP A 164 1.93 -19.55 -0.02
CA ASP A 164 2.31 -20.86 -0.52
C ASP A 164 3.84 -21.03 -0.39
N ASP A 165 4.27 -22.26 -0.19
CA ASP A 165 5.72 -22.58 -0.18
C ASP A 165 6.24 -22.60 -1.63
N PRO A 166 7.18 -21.72 -2.03
CA PRO A 166 7.68 -21.66 -3.39
C PRO A 166 8.43 -22.93 -3.84
N TYR A 167 8.85 -23.75 -2.90
CA TYR A 167 9.58 -25.00 -3.18
C TYR A 167 8.72 -26.26 -3.08
N ARG A 168 7.49 -26.12 -2.57
CA ARG A 168 6.55 -27.24 -2.38
C ARG A 168 5.17 -26.83 -2.89
N ALA A 169 4.75 -27.43 -3.98
CA ALA A 169 3.49 -27.08 -4.65
C ALA A 169 2.23 -27.44 -3.84
N ASP A 170 2.36 -28.27 -2.83
CA ASP A 170 1.27 -28.83 -2.04
C ASP A 170 1.20 -28.30 -0.59
N SER A 171 2.05 -27.33 -0.25
CA SER A 171 2.14 -26.83 1.13
C SER A 171 2.18 -25.30 1.20
N GLN A 172 1.77 -24.80 2.36
CA GLN A 172 1.87 -23.41 2.74
C GLN A 172 2.91 -23.22 3.83
N LEU A 173 3.49 -22.04 3.92
CA LEU A 173 4.39 -21.69 5.02
C LEU A 173 3.58 -21.52 6.32
N ALA A 174 4.15 -21.95 7.44
CA ALA A 174 3.51 -21.84 8.77
C ALA A 174 3.60 -20.40 9.34
N VAL A 175 3.46 -19.39 8.47
CA VAL A 175 3.50 -17.97 8.81
C VAL A 175 2.36 -17.24 8.13
N ALA A 176 1.96 -16.10 8.71
CA ALA A 176 0.97 -15.22 8.11
C ALA A 176 1.45 -13.78 8.12
N TYR A 177 1.12 -13.05 7.06
CA TYR A 177 1.30 -11.61 6.93
C TYR A 177 -0.01 -10.90 7.19
N TYR A 178 0.04 -9.91 8.10
CA TYR A 178 -1.13 -9.20 8.58
C TYR A 178 -0.99 -7.71 8.29
N PRO A 179 -1.64 -7.20 7.25
CA PRO A 179 -1.65 -5.77 6.95
C PRO A 179 -2.62 -5.03 7.87
N ILE A 180 -2.17 -3.89 8.40
CA ILE A 180 -3.00 -2.98 9.20
C ILE A 180 -2.91 -1.56 8.67
N LEU A 181 -3.94 -0.78 8.87
CA LEU A 181 -3.99 0.64 8.53
C LEU A 181 -4.56 1.48 9.68
N GLN A 182 -4.15 2.75 9.71
CA GLN A 182 -4.75 3.79 10.53
C GLN A 182 -5.61 4.68 9.64
N ALA A 183 -6.94 4.55 9.75
CA ALA A 183 -7.85 5.40 9.01
C ALA A 183 -7.80 6.83 9.56
N GLU A 184 -7.63 7.82 8.68
CA GLU A 184 -7.62 9.23 9.01
C GLU A 184 -8.88 9.90 8.45
N VAL A 185 -10.03 9.55 9.04
CA VAL A 185 -11.34 10.02 8.59
C VAL A 185 -11.48 11.52 8.85
N GLY A 186 -11.96 12.25 7.85
CA GLY A 186 -12.18 13.69 7.93
C GLY A 186 -10.95 14.55 7.65
N LYS A 187 -9.78 13.93 7.43
CA LYS A 187 -8.58 14.65 7.01
C LYS A 187 -8.39 14.58 5.50
N SER A 188 -7.75 15.60 4.94
CA SER A 188 -7.36 15.66 3.52
C SER A 188 -6.00 15.00 3.27
N THR A 189 -5.72 13.86 3.93
CA THR A 189 -4.47 13.13 3.74
C THR A 189 -4.48 12.37 2.42
N ALA A 190 -3.32 12.34 1.76
CA ALA A 190 -3.17 11.67 0.47
C ALA A 190 -3.31 10.15 0.59
N VAL A 191 -2.84 9.58 1.70
CA VAL A 191 -2.93 8.14 2.00
C VAL A 191 -3.14 7.93 3.49
N TRP A 192 -3.62 6.74 3.85
CA TRP A 192 -3.64 6.31 5.24
C TRP A 192 -2.35 5.58 5.58
N SER A 193 -1.84 5.83 6.77
CA SER A 193 -0.63 5.15 7.27
C SER A 193 -0.92 3.68 7.47
N GLY A 194 0.06 2.84 7.13
CA GLY A 194 -0.07 1.39 7.22
C GLY A 194 1.14 0.71 7.82
N ASN A 195 1.01 -0.60 8.04
CA ASN A 195 2.09 -1.48 8.43
C ASN A 195 1.80 -2.90 7.94
N LEU A 196 2.84 -3.69 7.74
CA LEU A 196 2.75 -5.13 7.51
C LEU A 196 3.44 -5.85 8.66
N LYS A 197 2.72 -6.77 9.30
CA LYS A 197 3.20 -7.55 10.46
C LYS A 197 3.27 -9.02 10.11
N LYS A 198 4.21 -9.74 10.71
CA LYS A 198 4.40 -11.18 10.52
C LYS A 198 4.09 -11.93 11.80
N TYR A 199 3.35 -13.03 11.70
CA TYR A 199 3.00 -13.92 12.80
C TYR A 199 3.23 -15.38 12.41
N ASN A 200 3.41 -16.25 13.39
CA ASN A 200 3.33 -17.70 13.19
C ASN A 200 1.86 -18.10 13.06
N LEU A 201 1.60 -19.04 12.17
CA LEU A 201 0.31 -19.72 12.05
C LEU A 201 0.42 -21.09 12.73
N ASN A 202 -0.37 -21.32 13.76
CA ASN A 202 -0.47 -22.62 14.43
C ASN A 202 -1.91 -22.90 14.79
N GLU A 203 -2.39 -24.12 14.54
CA GLU A 203 -3.75 -24.58 14.83
C GLU A 203 -4.86 -23.59 14.40
N GLY A 204 -4.66 -22.94 13.25
CA GLY A 204 -5.63 -22.00 12.65
C GLY A 204 -5.70 -20.63 13.33
N THR A 205 -4.78 -20.28 14.23
CA THR A 205 -4.68 -18.96 14.85
C THR A 205 -3.25 -18.40 14.78
N LEU A 206 -3.10 -17.11 15.09
CA LEU A 206 -1.86 -16.37 14.91
C LEU A 206 -1.15 -16.11 16.24
N TYR A 207 0.17 -16.31 16.23
CA TYR A 207 1.04 -16.09 17.38
C TYR A 207 2.20 -15.18 17.03
N GLY A 208 2.49 -14.23 17.90
CA GLY A 208 3.67 -13.39 17.83
C GLY A 208 4.88 -13.98 18.58
N LYS A 209 5.81 -13.10 18.97
CA LYS A 209 6.99 -13.49 19.75
C LYS A 209 6.55 -14.17 21.05
N SER A 210 7.43 -15.04 21.56
CA SER A 210 7.20 -15.82 22.78
C SER A 210 5.89 -16.63 22.77
N ASN A 211 5.39 -16.97 21.56
CA ASN A 211 4.15 -17.70 21.36
C ASN A 211 2.92 -16.99 21.99
N ALA A 212 2.92 -15.65 22.01
CA ALA A 212 1.79 -14.86 22.48
C ALA A 212 0.69 -14.81 21.41
N ALA A 213 -0.55 -15.12 21.79
CA ALA A 213 -1.70 -15.10 20.85
C ALA A 213 -2.00 -13.67 20.38
N LEU A 214 -2.24 -13.52 19.07
CA LEU A 214 -2.63 -12.22 18.49
C LEU A 214 -4.03 -11.80 18.89
N PHE A 215 -4.94 -12.77 19.03
CA PHE A 215 -6.34 -12.51 19.42
C PHE A 215 -6.57 -12.88 20.86
N SER A 216 -7.21 -12.00 21.62
CA SER A 216 -7.51 -12.19 23.03
C SER A 216 -8.79 -13.02 23.28
N ASP A 217 -9.65 -13.17 22.26
CA ASP A 217 -10.91 -13.88 22.36
C ASP A 217 -11.37 -14.41 20.98
N ILE A 218 -12.45 -15.20 21.00
CA ILE A 218 -13.05 -15.78 19.78
C ILE A 218 -13.65 -14.70 18.85
N ALA A 219 -13.98 -13.53 19.38
CA ALA A 219 -14.50 -12.42 18.59
C ALA A 219 -13.42 -11.70 17.75
N GLY A 220 -12.17 -12.14 17.85
CA GLY A 220 -11.06 -11.60 17.06
C GLY A 220 -10.55 -10.25 17.54
N LYS A 221 -10.72 -9.93 18.82
CA LYS A 221 -10.15 -8.72 19.41
C LYS A 221 -8.63 -8.84 19.46
N LEU A 222 -7.93 -7.88 18.86
CA LEU A 222 -6.48 -7.80 18.89
C LEU A 222 -5.96 -7.64 20.33
N ASN A 223 -4.92 -8.40 20.65
CA ASN A 223 -4.19 -8.26 21.89
C ASN A 223 -3.06 -7.22 21.72
N PRO A 224 -3.17 -6.02 22.28
CA PRO A 224 -2.19 -4.96 22.08
C PRO A 224 -0.82 -5.27 22.69
N SER A 225 -0.69 -6.27 23.57
CA SER A 225 0.59 -6.69 24.13
C SER A 225 1.36 -7.66 23.24
N THR A 226 0.75 -8.24 22.22
CA THR A 226 1.41 -9.23 21.34
C THR A 226 2.35 -8.56 20.35
N GLU A 227 3.64 -8.84 20.47
CA GLU A 227 4.65 -8.43 19.51
C GLU A 227 4.64 -9.37 18.29
N ASP A 228 4.63 -8.80 17.10
CA ASP A 228 4.82 -9.56 15.86
C ASP A 228 6.29 -10.01 15.69
N LEU A 229 6.53 -10.95 14.77
CA LEU A 229 7.86 -11.55 14.56
C LEU A 229 8.88 -10.58 13.91
N TRP A 230 8.41 -9.48 13.34
CA TRP A 230 9.25 -8.42 12.77
C TRP A 230 9.46 -7.24 13.69
N SER A 231 8.86 -7.22 14.87
CA SER A 231 8.92 -6.10 15.79
C SER A 231 10.35 -5.83 16.26
N ALA A 232 10.90 -4.66 15.89
CA ALA A 232 12.14 -4.12 16.43
C ALA A 232 11.90 -3.26 17.67
N VAL A 233 10.80 -2.50 17.67
CA VAL A 233 10.43 -1.56 18.74
C VAL A 233 8.93 -1.62 18.98
N SER A 234 8.55 -1.75 20.24
CA SER A 234 7.17 -1.58 20.70
C SER A 234 6.93 -0.14 21.13
N VAL A 235 5.76 0.37 20.80
CA VAL A 235 5.32 1.72 21.19
C VAL A 235 4.42 1.62 22.43
N THR A 236 4.54 2.59 23.34
CA THR A 236 3.66 2.74 24.48
C THR A 236 2.68 3.89 24.24
N LYS A 237 1.40 3.65 24.48
CA LYS A 237 0.36 4.68 24.49
C LYS A 237 -0.37 4.65 25.82
N ASP A 238 -0.53 5.81 26.45
CA ASP A 238 -1.22 5.95 27.73
C ASP A 238 -0.64 5.04 28.86
N GLY A 239 0.69 4.83 28.84
CA GLY A 239 1.40 4.01 29.82
C GLY A 239 1.34 2.50 29.59
N ALA A 240 0.66 2.02 28.54
CA ALA A 240 0.56 0.61 28.19
C ALA A 240 1.21 0.31 26.83
N VAL A 241 1.70 -0.92 26.65
CA VAL A 241 2.18 -1.39 25.34
C VAL A 241 1.04 -1.42 24.34
N ALA A 242 1.29 -0.88 23.15
CA ALA A 242 0.30 -0.71 22.08
C ALA A 242 0.83 -1.27 20.75
N ASN A 243 1.06 -2.58 20.69
CA ASN A 243 1.53 -3.28 19.47
C ASN A 243 0.46 -3.40 18.40
N ASP A 244 -0.77 -3.03 18.68
CA ASP A 244 -1.86 -2.89 17.71
C ASP A 244 -1.74 -1.62 16.85
N LEU A 245 -0.87 -0.65 17.19
CA LEU A 245 -0.66 0.56 16.41
C LEU A 245 0.14 0.30 15.13
N VAL A 246 -0.11 1.11 14.08
CA VAL A 246 0.64 1.04 12.81
C VAL A 246 2.11 1.41 12.98
N THR A 247 2.44 2.26 13.95
CA THR A 247 3.81 2.71 14.23
C THR A 247 4.58 1.75 15.11
N SER A 248 3.93 0.70 15.65
CA SER A 248 4.52 -0.28 16.57
C SER A 248 4.81 -1.59 15.85
N GLY A 249 6.03 -2.08 15.99
CA GLY A 249 6.46 -3.36 15.42
C GLY A 249 6.40 -3.41 13.89
N GLY A 250 6.31 -4.61 13.35
CA GLY A 250 6.19 -4.91 11.94
C GLY A 250 7.31 -4.34 11.07
N PHE A 251 7.06 -4.29 9.79
CA PHE A 251 7.96 -3.69 8.82
C PHE A 251 8.25 -2.20 9.11
N PHE A 252 7.24 -1.44 9.58
CA PHE A 252 7.40 -0.01 9.89
C PHE A 252 8.51 0.25 10.91
N SER A 253 8.63 -0.57 11.96
CA SER A 253 9.66 -0.39 12.99
C SER A 253 11.08 -0.55 12.45
N ASN A 254 11.25 -1.31 11.36
CA ASN A 254 12.54 -1.65 10.73
C ASN A 254 12.95 -0.72 9.59
N LEU A 255 12.14 0.29 9.24
CA LEU A 255 12.48 1.25 8.21
C LEU A 255 13.75 2.02 8.61
N LYS A 256 14.74 2.04 7.71
CA LYS A 256 15.94 2.85 7.87
C LYS A 256 15.63 4.33 7.79
N THR A 257 16.31 5.11 8.59
CA THR A 257 16.19 6.57 8.63
C THR A 257 17.57 7.22 8.71
N PRO A 258 17.76 8.42 8.16
CA PRO A 258 19.06 9.12 8.14
C PRO A 258 19.39 9.83 9.46
N ASP A 259 18.73 9.54 10.58
CA ASP A 259 18.93 10.16 11.89
C ASP A 259 20.26 9.78 12.56
N THR A 260 20.80 8.60 12.24
CA THR A 260 22.10 8.14 12.76
C THR A 260 23.27 8.47 11.86
N ALA A 261 23.04 8.50 10.53
CA ALA A 261 23.99 8.87 9.50
C ALA A 261 23.23 9.30 8.25
N VAL A 262 23.69 10.34 7.60
CA VAL A 262 23.02 10.92 6.41
C VAL A 262 22.79 9.91 5.28
N ASN A 263 23.63 8.89 5.16
CA ASN A 263 23.52 7.81 4.17
C ASN A 263 22.86 6.53 4.70
N ASN A 264 22.37 6.53 5.96
CA ASN A 264 21.58 5.43 6.50
C ASN A 264 20.11 5.57 6.07
N ILE A 265 19.82 5.33 4.81
CA ILE A 265 18.53 5.52 4.17
C ILE A 265 17.94 4.22 3.67
N ARG A 266 16.66 4.24 3.35
CA ARG A 266 15.96 3.16 2.64
C ARG A 266 16.62 2.92 1.28
N THR A 267 16.58 1.68 0.79
CA THR A 267 17.07 1.33 -0.55
C THR A 267 16.00 1.64 -1.58
N LEU A 268 16.08 2.81 -2.21
CA LEU A 268 15.08 3.31 -3.14
C LEU A 268 15.54 3.14 -4.59
N TYR A 269 14.76 2.40 -5.35
CA TYR A 269 14.88 2.26 -6.80
C TYR A 269 13.76 3.03 -7.51
N LEU A 270 14.12 3.75 -8.56
CA LEU A 270 13.20 4.54 -9.38
C LEU A 270 13.11 3.95 -10.77
N GLU A 271 11.92 3.93 -11.35
CA GLU A 271 11.77 3.81 -12.79
C GLU A 271 12.27 5.10 -13.44
N ASP A 272 13.24 4.98 -14.33
CA ASP A 272 13.88 6.08 -15.04
C ASP A 272 13.93 5.77 -16.54
N LYS A 273 14.38 6.72 -17.34
CA LYS A 273 14.69 6.53 -18.75
C LYS A 273 16.17 6.15 -18.92
N GLN A 274 16.44 5.39 -19.97
CA GLN A 274 17.81 5.03 -20.31
C GLN A 274 18.70 6.28 -20.53
N SER A 275 18.18 7.31 -21.21
CA SER A 275 18.82 8.62 -21.36
C SER A 275 17.77 9.70 -21.67
N ALA A 276 18.20 10.96 -21.74
CA ALA A 276 17.33 12.08 -22.14
C ALA A 276 16.66 11.86 -23.52
N THR A 277 17.34 11.16 -24.43
CA THR A 277 16.88 10.88 -25.80
C THR A 277 16.34 9.46 -25.99
N ASN A 278 16.55 8.55 -25.03
CA ASN A 278 16.06 7.17 -25.08
C ASN A 278 15.08 6.93 -23.94
N SER A 279 13.80 6.79 -24.30
CA SER A 279 12.69 6.60 -23.36
C SER A 279 12.52 5.17 -22.83
N THR A 280 13.40 4.23 -23.20
CA THR A 280 13.37 2.85 -22.69
C THR A 280 13.39 2.87 -21.16
N PRO A 281 12.41 2.26 -20.47
CA PRO A 281 12.37 2.24 -19.02
C PRO A 281 13.54 1.42 -18.45
N VAL A 282 14.18 1.95 -17.43
CA VAL A 282 15.25 1.29 -16.67
C VAL A 282 15.03 1.50 -15.18
N ILE A 283 15.73 0.76 -14.35
CA ILE A 283 15.73 0.97 -12.89
C ILE A 283 17.05 1.57 -12.47
N ARG A 284 16.99 2.61 -11.64
CA ARG A 284 18.15 3.24 -11.02
C ARG A 284 17.95 3.41 -9.52
N LYS A 285 18.99 3.18 -8.75
CA LYS A 285 18.99 3.40 -7.30
C LYS A 285 19.32 4.85 -6.99
N LEU A 286 18.42 5.50 -6.23
CA LEU A 286 18.72 6.81 -5.62
C LEU A 286 19.49 6.58 -4.31
N GLY A 287 20.63 7.24 -4.18
CA GLY A 287 21.49 7.13 -3.03
C GLY A 287 21.90 8.50 -2.48
N VAL A 288 22.48 8.48 -1.29
CA VAL A 288 23.09 9.63 -0.63
C VAL A 288 24.46 9.20 -0.10
N THR A 289 25.49 9.99 -0.39
CA THR A 289 26.84 9.75 0.14
C THR A 289 26.94 10.13 1.61
N SER A 290 27.98 9.70 2.30
CA SER A 290 28.29 10.14 3.67
C SER A 290 28.49 11.65 3.81
N ALA A 291 28.81 12.35 2.69
CA ALA A 291 28.89 13.81 2.62
C ALA A 291 27.56 14.49 2.28
N GLY A 292 26.43 13.75 2.26
CA GLY A 292 25.10 14.28 1.99
C GLY A 292 24.81 14.61 0.52
N LYS A 293 25.65 14.18 -0.42
CA LYS A 293 25.43 14.39 -1.86
C LYS A 293 24.58 13.30 -2.46
N LEU A 294 23.67 13.67 -3.34
CA LEU A 294 22.81 12.72 -4.07
C LEU A 294 23.61 11.94 -5.11
N THR A 295 23.28 10.69 -5.28
CA THR A 295 23.80 9.80 -6.31
C THR A 295 22.67 9.06 -7.02
N LEU A 296 22.87 8.72 -8.29
CA LEU A 296 22.01 7.84 -9.05
C LEU A 296 22.87 6.75 -9.69
N THR A 297 22.49 5.49 -9.55
CA THR A 297 23.26 4.39 -10.15
C THR A 297 23.34 4.53 -11.67
N ASN A 298 24.46 4.10 -12.24
CA ASN A 298 24.63 3.98 -13.68
C ASN A 298 23.70 2.86 -14.25
N LEU A 299 23.64 2.73 -15.57
CA LEU A 299 22.79 1.73 -16.25
C LEU A 299 23.19 0.29 -15.95
N SER A 300 24.46 0.03 -15.62
CA SER A 300 24.92 -1.29 -15.22
C SER A 300 24.58 -1.64 -13.76
N GLY A 301 24.16 -0.65 -12.96
CA GLY A 301 23.86 -0.84 -11.54
C GLY A 301 25.09 -1.05 -10.65
N THR A 302 26.31 -0.89 -11.20
CA THR A 302 27.56 -1.22 -10.51
C THR A 302 28.13 -0.11 -9.64
N SER A 303 27.77 1.15 -9.92
CA SER A 303 28.22 2.32 -9.16
C SER A 303 27.15 3.40 -9.11
N GLY A 304 27.18 4.21 -8.03
CA GLY A 304 26.37 5.42 -7.92
C GLY A 304 27.14 6.62 -8.42
N ASP A 305 26.69 7.26 -9.49
CA ASP A 305 27.28 8.48 -10.02
C ASP A 305 26.69 9.70 -9.32
N ALA A 306 27.52 10.72 -9.06
CA ALA A 306 27.04 11.99 -8.55
C ALA A 306 26.04 12.63 -9.54
N ILE A 307 25.00 13.27 -9.02
CA ILE A 307 24.05 13.99 -9.86
C ILE A 307 24.79 15.10 -10.60
N SER A 308 24.69 15.10 -11.93
CA SER A 308 25.24 16.08 -12.83
C SER A 308 24.15 16.76 -13.63
N THR A 309 24.48 17.82 -14.33
CA THR A 309 23.54 18.55 -15.19
C THR A 309 23.01 17.73 -16.38
N THR A 310 23.71 16.65 -16.75
CA THR A 310 23.33 15.76 -17.86
C THR A 310 22.56 14.51 -17.38
N ASN A 311 22.38 14.35 -16.06
CA ASN A 311 21.68 13.22 -15.48
C ASN A 311 20.16 13.37 -15.68
N THR A 312 19.46 12.27 -16.00
CA THR A 312 18.01 12.24 -16.15
C THR A 312 17.26 12.76 -14.91
N PHE A 313 17.83 12.58 -13.72
CA PHE A 313 17.27 13.08 -12.46
C PHE A 313 17.28 14.61 -12.36
N ASN A 314 18.11 15.29 -13.14
CA ASN A 314 18.16 16.75 -13.26
C ASN A 314 17.31 17.28 -14.42
N ASP A 315 16.67 16.42 -15.20
CA ASP A 315 15.75 16.79 -16.28
C ASP A 315 14.37 17.12 -15.69
N THR A 316 14.02 18.41 -15.67
CA THR A 316 12.76 18.90 -15.09
C THR A 316 11.50 18.38 -15.81
N ALA A 317 11.62 17.92 -17.06
CA ALA A 317 10.53 17.29 -17.79
C ALA A 317 10.24 15.85 -17.27
N ILE A 318 11.23 15.21 -16.64
CA ILE A 318 11.10 13.86 -16.07
C ILE A 318 10.81 13.96 -14.57
N TYR A 319 11.60 14.75 -13.85
CA TYR A 319 11.52 14.93 -12.41
C TYR A 319 11.37 16.41 -12.06
N SER A 320 10.14 16.85 -11.77
CA SER A 320 9.96 18.19 -11.18
C SER A 320 10.63 18.25 -9.81
N ARG A 321 11.06 19.44 -9.40
CA ARG A 321 11.70 19.63 -8.11
C ARG A 321 10.85 19.13 -6.94
N ASP A 322 9.53 19.31 -7.02
CA ASP A 322 8.60 18.86 -5.99
C ASP A 322 8.59 17.34 -5.87
N LYS A 323 8.60 16.59 -6.98
CA LYS A 323 8.71 15.12 -6.95
C LYS A 323 10.00 14.67 -6.26
N ILE A 324 11.12 15.34 -6.55
CA ILE A 324 12.39 15.06 -5.89
C ILE A 324 12.31 15.37 -4.40
N ASN A 325 11.72 16.50 -4.03
CA ASN A 325 11.53 16.87 -2.62
C ASN A 325 10.69 15.82 -1.87
N TYR A 326 9.64 15.29 -2.48
CA TYR A 326 8.84 14.21 -1.91
C TYR A 326 9.65 12.90 -1.74
N LEU A 327 10.46 12.53 -2.73
CA LEU A 327 11.35 11.37 -2.64
C LEU A 327 12.36 11.50 -1.50
N LEU A 328 12.96 12.68 -1.33
CA LEU A 328 13.90 12.94 -0.24
C LEU A 328 13.23 12.89 1.14
N GLN A 329 12.03 13.44 1.25
CA GLN A 329 11.25 13.37 2.49
C GLN A 329 10.80 11.92 2.79
N PHE A 330 10.44 11.14 1.77
CA PHE A 330 10.17 9.70 1.92
C PHE A 330 11.37 8.93 2.47
N LEU A 331 12.59 9.33 2.11
CA LEU A 331 13.83 8.79 2.66
C LEU A 331 14.11 9.24 4.11
N GLY A 332 13.26 10.11 4.67
CA GLY A 332 13.33 10.58 6.05
C GLY A 332 14.01 11.95 6.25
N PHE A 333 14.38 12.66 5.16
CA PHE A 333 15.00 13.98 5.27
C PHE A 333 13.95 15.07 5.52
N THR A 334 14.31 16.02 6.37
CA THR A 334 13.58 17.29 6.52
C THR A 334 14.29 18.36 5.71
N LEU A 335 13.60 18.94 4.72
CA LEU A 335 14.17 19.96 3.82
C LEU A 335 13.79 21.36 4.28
N THR A 336 14.77 22.25 4.37
CA THR A 336 14.52 23.69 4.53
C THR A 336 13.97 24.27 3.22
N ASP A 337 13.33 25.44 3.27
CA ASP A 337 12.79 26.08 2.07
C ASP A 337 13.91 26.43 1.06
N ALA A 338 15.09 26.80 1.53
CA ALA A 338 16.26 26.99 0.68
C ALA A 338 16.67 25.68 -0.03
N GLN A 339 16.70 24.56 0.69
CA GLN A 339 17.04 23.26 0.11
C GLN A 339 15.99 22.76 -0.90
N LYS A 340 14.72 23.09 -0.71
CA LYS A 340 13.64 22.72 -1.66
C LYS A 340 13.82 23.30 -3.06
N THR A 341 14.54 24.40 -3.20
CA THR A 341 14.76 25.13 -4.47
C THR A 341 16.20 25.12 -4.95
N GLN A 342 17.14 24.70 -4.12
CA GLN A 342 18.57 24.64 -4.43
C GLN A 342 18.85 23.67 -5.59
N SER A 343 19.85 23.93 -6.44
CA SER A 343 20.23 22.99 -7.50
C SER A 343 20.64 21.64 -6.91
N LEU A 344 20.36 20.55 -7.62
CA LEU A 344 20.65 19.19 -7.11
C LEU A 344 22.16 18.93 -7.01
N THR A 345 22.97 19.58 -7.85
CA THR A 345 24.42 19.48 -7.80
C THR A 345 25.02 20.13 -6.55
N ASP A 346 24.38 21.21 -6.08
CA ASP A 346 24.83 21.95 -4.90
C ASP A 346 24.23 21.45 -3.60
N LEU A 347 23.08 20.78 -3.70
CA LEU A 347 22.34 20.25 -2.54
C LEU A 347 23.23 19.37 -1.67
N VAL A 348 23.26 19.69 -0.38
CA VAL A 348 23.88 18.88 0.66
C VAL A 348 22.80 18.56 1.70
N LEU A 349 22.51 17.29 1.85
CA LEU A 349 21.58 16.79 2.87
C LEU A 349 22.34 16.60 4.19
N THR A 350 21.66 16.81 5.28
CA THR A 350 22.16 16.57 6.63
C THR A 350 21.26 15.57 7.35
N ALA A 351 21.83 14.79 8.23
CA ALA A 351 21.05 13.91 9.08
C ALA A 351 20.11 14.74 9.98
N PRO A 352 18.77 14.54 9.92
CA PRO A 352 17.88 15.27 10.81
C PRO A 352 18.00 14.75 12.25
N SER A 353 17.72 15.59 13.23
CA SER A 353 17.72 15.19 14.66
C SER A 353 16.64 14.13 14.96
N SER A 354 15.58 14.11 14.18
CA SER A 354 14.52 13.12 14.22
C SER A 354 13.97 12.93 12.80
N ALA A 355 14.27 11.80 12.20
CA ALA A 355 13.75 11.45 10.88
C ALA A 355 12.33 10.90 10.98
N VAL A 356 11.50 11.27 10.01
CA VAL A 356 10.12 10.79 9.93
C VAL A 356 10.07 9.55 9.04
N LYS A 357 9.39 8.52 9.51
CA LYS A 357 9.12 7.30 8.74
C LYS A 357 7.78 7.44 8.01
N HIS A 358 7.77 7.09 6.74
CA HIS A 358 6.54 7.06 5.93
C HIS A 358 6.31 5.66 5.38
N LEU A 359 5.07 5.18 5.47
CA LEU A 359 4.60 3.92 4.90
C LEU A 359 3.10 4.02 4.69
N GLY A 360 2.67 3.88 3.45
CA GLY A 360 1.26 3.79 3.08
C GLY A 360 0.66 2.42 3.43
N ALA A 361 -0.65 2.37 3.52
CA ALA A 361 -1.37 1.12 3.79
C ALA A 361 -1.23 0.13 2.63
N THR A 362 -1.10 -1.14 2.94
CA THR A 362 -1.28 -2.25 2.00
C THR A 362 -2.74 -2.69 2.05
N ILE A 363 -3.51 -2.44 0.98
CA ILE A 363 -4.97 -2.66 0.99
C ILE A 363 -5.33 -3.94 0.24
N HIS A 364 -5.08 -4.02 -1.07
CA HIS A 364 -5.40 -5.18 -1.90
C HIS A 364 -4.16 -5.90 -2.44
N SER A 365 -2.98 -5.30 -2.30
CA SER A 365 -1.72 -5.92 -2.69
C SER A 365 -1.31 -6.97 -1.66
N THR A 366 -1.76 -8.19 -1.87
CA THR A 366 -1.40 -9.33 -1.00
C THR A 366 0.09 -9.63 -1.12
N PRO A 367 0.81 -9.82 0.01
CA PRO A 367 2.22 -10.21 -0.03
C PRO A 367 2.44 -11.52 -0.77
N SER A 368 3.39 -11.52 -1.71
CA SER A 368 3.84 -12.70 -2.46
C SER A 368 5.26 -13.06 -2.06
N MET A 369 5.56 -14.37 -1.93
CA MET A 369 6.90 -14.81 -1.55
C MET A 369 7.86 -14.73 -2.73
N VAL A 370 9.05 -14.20 -2.45
CA VAL A 370 10.22 -14.18 -3.35
C VAL A 370 11.32 -14.98 -2.69
N SER A 371 11.63 -16.13 -3.24
CA SER A 371 12.61 -17.06 -2.67
C SER A 371 13.81 -17.18 -3.58
N TYR A 372 15.01 -17.10 -3.00
CA TYR A 372 16.27 -17.16 -3.74
C TYR A 372 17.00 -18.48 -3.54
N SER A 373 16.95 -19.02 -2.35
CA SER A 373 17.56 -20.31 -2.04
C SER A 373 16.97 -20.93 -0.76
N ALA A 374 17.14 -22.25 -0.66
CA ALA A 374 16.94 -22.97 0.59
C ALA A 374 17.94 -24.13 0.66
N ASP A 375 18.32 -24.50 1.89
CA ASP A 375 19.12 -25.70 2.10
C ASP A 375 18.23 -26.95 2.01
N LEU A 376 18.83 -28.05 1.54
CA LEU A 376 18.20 -29.36 1.47
C LEU A 376 18.79 -30.27 2.58
N ASP A 377 17.93 -31.03 3.21
CA ASP A 377 18.38 -32.10 4.11
C ASP A 377 19.20 -33.13 3.32
N ALA A 378 20.43 -33.38 3.73
CA ALA A 378 21.37 -34.22 3.01
C ALA A 378 20.93 -35.70 2.92
N THR A 379 20.02 -36.13 3.79
CA THR A 379 19.55 -37.53 3.86
C THR A 379 18.26 -37.70 3.06
N THR A 380 17.33 -36.78 3.20
CA THR A 380 15.98 -36.88 2.63
C THR A 380 15.79 -36.05 1.36
N GLY A 381 16.67 -35.07 1.09
CA GLY A 381 16.52 -34.07 0.02
C GLY A 381 15.37 -33.08 0.26
N ALA A 382 14.76 -33.08 1.45
CA ALA A 382 13.68 -32.19 1.78
C ALA A 382 14.19 -30.75 1.99
N VAL A 383 13.40 -29.77 1.59
CA VAL A 383 13.70 -28.34 1.85
C VAL A 383 13.63 -28.09 3.34
N THR A 384 14.67 -27.44 3.88
CA THR A 384 14.78 -27.06 5.30
C THR A 384 14.22 -25.66 5.55
N ASP A 385 14.25 -25.22 6.82
CA ASP A 385 13.87 -23.87 7.22
C ASP A 385 14.99 -22.82 7.01
N THR A 386 16.19 -23.23 6.59
CA THR A 386 17.28 -22.32 6.21
C THR A 386 17.02 -21.81 4.80
N ARG A 387 16.46 -20.60 4.70
CA ARG A 387 15.92 -20.05 3.45
C ARG A 387 16.35 -18.58 3.27
N ASP A 388 16.40 -18.15 2.02
CA ASP A 388 16.61 -16.74 1.64
C ASP A 388 15.34 -16.22 0.98
N ASP A 389 14.37 -15.86 1.84
CA ASP A 389 13.01 -15.51 1.44
C ASP A 389 12.69 -14.04 1.72
N TYR A 390 11.84 -13.47 0.90
CA TYR A 390 11.34 -12.09 1.01
C TYR A 390 9.84 -12.03 0.74
N ALA A 391 9.17 -11.05 1.36
CA ALA A 391 7.78 -10.70 1.06
C ALA A 391 7.76 -9.49 0.11
N LEU A 392 7.11 -9.63 -1.04
CA LEU A 392 6.89 -8.57 -2.04
C LEU A 392 5.45 -8.10 -1.98
N PHE A 393 5.23 -6.79 -1.86
CA PHE A 393 3.88 -6.20 -1.82
C PHE A 393 3.91 -4.73 -2.23
N GLY A 394 2.76 -4.22 -2.64
CA GLY A 394 2.54 -2.81 -2.95
C GLY A 394 1.88 -2.06 -1.79
N SER A 395 2.01 -0.75 -1.78
CA SER A 395 1.42 0.14 -0.78
C SER A 395 0.79 1.38 -1.40
N SER A 396 -0.08 2.03 -0.63
CA SER A 396 -0.83 3.20 -1.09
C SER A 396 0.03 4.45 -1.31
N ASP A 397 1.25 4.50 -0.77
CA ASP A 397 2.25 5.54 -1.10
C ASP A 397 2.83 5.40 -2.51
N GLY A 398 2.48 4.34 -3.23
CA GLY A 398 2.87 4.12 -4.63
C GLY A 398 4.10 3.25 -4.81
N MET A 399 4.61 2.64 -3.74
CA MET A 399 5.80 1.80 -3.77
C MET A 399 5.48 0.31 -3.92
N VAL A 400 6.43 -0.42 -4.47
CA VAL A 400 6.57 -1.88 -4.33
C VAL A 400 7.69 -2.14 -3.35
N HIS A 401 7.41 -2.87 -2.27
CA HIS A 401 8.37 -3.22 -1.23
C HIS A 401 8.79 -4.67 -1.33
N MET A 402 10.06 -4.94 -1.06
CA MET A 402 10.57 -6.29 -0.84
C MET A 402 11.28 -6.33 0.51
N VAL A 403 10.75 -7.14 1.43
CA VAL A 403 11.12 -7.17 2.85
C VAL A 403 11.61 -8.57 3.20
N ASN A 404 12.76 -8.68 3.89
CA ASN A 404 13.31 -9.97 4.31
C ASN A 404 12.32 -10.70 5.22
N ALA A 405 12.05 -11.96 4.89
CA ALA A 405 11.02 -12.76 5.53
C ALA A 405 11.44 -13.41 6.85
N ASP A 406 12.74 -13.39 7.22
CA ASP A 406 13.21 -13.92 8.49
C ASP A 406 12.54 -13.23 9.69
N ASN A 407 12.61 -13.81 10.84
CA ASN A 407 12.20 -13.15 12.07
C ASN A 407 13.24 -12.10 12.48
N TYR A 408 12.75 -11.01 13.06
CA TYR A 408 13.63 -9.94 13.53
C TYR A 408 14.61 -10.44 14.60
N THR A 409 15.88 -10.09 14.40
CA THR A 409 16.92 -10.15 15.41
C THR A 409 17.74 -8.86 15.35
N THR A 410 18.43 -8.51 16.41
CA THR A 410 19.22 -7.25 16.48
C THR A 410 20.33 -7.19 15.44
N THR A 411 20.88 -8.33 15.06
CA THR A 411 21.99 -8.47 14.10
C THR A 411 21.55 -8.97 12.72
N GLY A 412 20.33 -9.52 12.62
CA GLY A 412 19.78 -10.10 11.37
C GLY A 412 19.05 -9.07 10.50
N ASN A 413 18.53 -9.54 9.39
CA ASN A 413 17.81 -8.72 8.40
C ASN A 413 16.28 -8.89 8.44
N GLY A 414 15.77 -9.75 9.32
CA GLY A 414 14.34 -10.06 9.39
C GLY A 414 13.48 -8.81 9.55
N GLY A 415 12.45 -8.67 8.73
CA GLY A 415 11.57 -7.51 8.69
C GLY A 415 12.18 -6.23 8.09
N ARG A 416 13.43 -6.27 7.61
CA ARG A 416 14.10 -5.12 6.98
C ARG A 416 13.82 -5.06 5.48
N GLU A 417 13.65 -3.84 4.99
CA GLU A 417 13.48 -3.56 3.57
C GLU A 417 14.77 -3.84 2.81
N LEU A 418 14.70 -4.74 1.84
CA LEU A 418 15.79 -4.93 0.88
C LEU A 418 15.73 -3.85 -0.20
N LEU A 419 14.53 -3.59 -0.72
CA LEU A 419 14.29 -2.53 -1.71
C LEU A 419 12.87 -1.97 -1.61
N ALA A 420 12.74 -0.70 -1.97
CA ALA A 420 11.50 -0.05 -2.39
C ALA A 420 11.65 0.36 -3.85
N PHE A 421 10.67 0.02 -4.70
CA PHE A 421 10.64 0.41 -6.11
C PHE A 421 9.51 1.39 -6.35
N MET A 422 9.83 2.56 -6.94
CA MET A 422 8.86 3.59 -7.34
C MET A 422 8.57 3.49 -8.83
N PRO A 423 7.38 3.00 -9.22
CA PRO A 423 6.89 3.13 -10.59
C PRO A 423 6.73 4.59 -10.99
N LYS A 424 7.19 4.96 -12.20
CA LYS A 424 7.08 6.35 -12.65
C LYS A 424 5.64 6.83 -12.76
N LEU A 425 4.72 5.94 -13.14
CA LEU A 425 3.29 6.26 -13.18
C LEU A 425 2.75 6.69 -11.82
N MET A 426 3.25 6.12 -10.72
CA MET A 426 2.88 6.52 -9.37
C MET A 426 3.51 7.85 -8.96
N LEU A 427 4.81 8.02 -9.23
CA LEU A 427 5.49 9.27 -8.96
C LEU A 427 4.90 10.45 -9.76
N ASP A 428 4.38 10.20 -10.95
CA ASP A 428 3.75 11.22 -11.77
C ASP A 428 2.35 11.58 -11.28
N LYS A 429 1.60 10.60 -10.76
CA LYS A 429 0.19 10.75 -10.39
C LYS A 429 -0.01 11.24 -8.96
N GLN A 430 0.81 10.77 -8.02
CA GLN A 430 0.56 10.94 -6.59
C GLN A 430 1.84 11.17 -5.75
N PRO A 431 2.73 12.09 -6.12
CA PRO A 431 4.00 12.26 -5.42
C PRO A 431 3.84 12.65 -3.94
N GLU A 432 2.78 13.38 -3.57
CA GLU A 432 2.44 13.76 -2.19
C GLU A 432 2.09 12.57 -1.29
N ALA A 433 1.71 11.44 -1.87
CA ALA A 433 1.42 10.21 -1.14
C ALA A 433 2.67 9.64 -0.44
N LEU A 434 3.87 9.96 -0.93
CA LEU A 434 5.13 9.50 -0.36
C LEU A 434 5.36 9.94 1.08
N ILE A 435 4.76 11.05 1.48
CA ILE A 435 4.91 11.64 2.82
C ILE A 435 3.58 11.80 3.55
N ASN A 436 2.53 11.18 3.06
CA ASN A 436 1.17 11.39 3.54
C ASN A 436 0.78 12.88 3.55
N GLY A 437 1.16 13.59 2.48
CA GLY A 437 0.84 14.99 2.29
C GLY A 437 -0.65 15.23 2.05
N THR A 438 -1.03 16.47 1.84
CA THR A 438 -2.42 16.83 1.56
C THR A 438 -2.80 16.44 0.14
N SER A 439 -3.88 15.65 0.00
CA SER A 439 -4.47 15.36 -1.30
C SER A 439 -5.21 16.58 -1.85
N THR A 440 -5.12 16.79 -3.15
CA THR A 440 -5.91 17.83 -3.84
C THR A 440 -7.39 17.47 -3.94
N ASP A 441 -7.73 16.19 -3.78
CA ASP A 441 -9.11 15.69 -3.81
C ASP A 441 -9.52 15.22 -2.40
N VAL A 442 -10.09 16.15 -1.65
CA VAL A 442 -10.46 15.93 -0.24
C VAL A 442 -11.39 14.73 -0.08
N GLY A 443 -11.03 13.83 0.81
CA GLY A 443 -11.81 12.62 1.11
C GLY A 443 -11.60 11.45 0.15
N LYS A 444 -10.68 11.55 -0.80
CA LYS A 444 -10.33 10.48 -1.72
C LYS A 444 -8.83 10.16 -1.63
N PRO A 445 -8.42 9.29 -0.71
CA PRO A 445 -7.03 8.87 -0.61
C PRO A 445 -6.59 8.12 -1.88
N TYR A 446 -5.32 8.22 -2.21
CA TYR A 446 -4.70 7.43 -3.28
C TYR A 446 -4.55 5.96 -2.87
N PHE A 447 -4.58 5.08 -3.85
CA PHE A 447 -4.43 3.64 -3.63
C PHE A 447 -3.02 3.12 -3.91
N GLY A 448 -2.22 3.85 -4.68
CA GLY A 448 -0.84 3.49 -4.96
C GLY A 448 -0.69 2.21 -5.80
N VAL A 449 0.25 1.35 -5.43
CA VAL A 449 0.41 0.03 -6.03
C VAL A 449 -0.50 -0.94 -5.28
N ASP A 450 -1.73 -1.06 -5.75
CA ASP A 450 -2.82 -1.73 -5.04
C ASP A 450 -3.07 -3.18 -5.54
N ALA A 451 -2.51 -3.56 -6.71
CA ALA A 451 -2.68 -4.90 -7.25
C ALA A 451 -1.83 -5.95 -6.52
N PRO A 452 -2.30 -7.21 -6.45
CA PRO A 452 -1.45 -8.33 -6.09
C PRO A 452 -0.44 -8.62 -7.20
N TRP A 453 0.79 -9.00 -6.83
CA TRP A 453 1.88 -9.29 -7.76
C TRP A 453 2.09 -10.79 -7.92
N LEU A 454 2.36 -11.23 -9.14
CA LEU A 454 2.80 -12.58 -9.46
C LEU A 454 4.32 -12.65 -9.32
N VAL A 455 4.82 -13.56 -8.50
CA VAL A 455 6.23 -13.94 -8.49
C VAL A 455 6.39 -15.24 -9.27
N SER A 456 7.36 -15.26 -10.18
CA SER A 456 7.71 -16.44 -10.97
C SER A 456 9.20 -16.68 -10.88
N ALA A 457 9.57 -17.85 -10.42
CA ALA A 457 10.97 -18.27 -10.34
C ALA A 457 11.21 -19.58 -11.09
N ASN A 458 12.46 -19.77 -11.49
CA ASN A 458 12.98 -21.03 -12.00
C ASN A 458 14.21 -21.39 -11.18
N TYR A 459 14.13 -22.50 -10.44
CA TYR A 459 15.15 -22.92 -9.50
C TYR A 459 16.04 -23.99 -10.09
N PHE A 460 17.29 -24.03 -9.64
CA PHE A 460 18.22 -25.12 -9.82
C PHE A 460 18.36 -25.89 -8.50
N TYR A 461 18.16 -27.19 -8.56
CA TYR A 461 18.36 -28.11 -7.44
C TYR A 461 19.78 -28.64 -7.50
N ASP A 462 20.67 -28.07 -6.70
CA ASP A 462 22.06 -28.42 -6.55
C ASP A 462 22.21 -29.48 -5.45
N LEU A 463 22.05 -30.73 -5.81
CA LEU A 463 22.10 -31.84 -4.85
C LEU A 463 23.53 -32.10 -4.33
N ASP A 464 24.55 -31.68 -5.08
CA ASP A 464 25.94 -31.86 -4.65
C ASP A 464 26.29 -30.92 -3.49
N ASN A 465 25.63 -29.74 -3.45
CA ASN A 465 25.78 -28.79 -2.36
C ASN A 465 24.56 -28.75 -1.42
N ASN A 466 23.64 -29.72 -1.50
CA ASN A 466 22.43 -29.82 -0.71
C ASN A 466 21.64 -28.50 -0.69
N ARG A 467 21.37 -27.93 -1.85
CA ARG A 467 20.79 -26.61 -1.97
C ARG A 467 19.86 -26.50 -3.18
N VAL A 468 18.78 -25.77 -3.02
CA VAL A 468 17.98 -25.23 -4.13
C VAL A 468 18.25 -23.73 -4.27
N THR A 469 18.47 -23.22 -5.48
CA THR A 469 18.88 -21.83 -5.69
C THR A 469 18.47 -21.27 -7.05
N VAL A 470 18.37 -19.95 -7.15
CA VAL A 470 18.26 -19.20 -8.41
C VAL A 470 19.59 -18.61 -8.87
N THR A 471 20.69 -18.81 -8.12
CA THR A 471 22.00 -18.31 -8.53
C THR A 471 22.47 -19.09 -9.77
N PRO A 472 22.71 -18.40 -10.92
CA PRO A 472 23.20 -19.05 -12.10
C PRO A 472 24.60 -19.65 -11.85
N CYS A 473 24.89 -20.79 -12.47
CA CYS A 473 26.25 -21.31 -12.46
C CYS A 473 27.19 -20.44 -13.33
N ALA A 474 28.48 -20.48 -13.01
CA ALA A 474 29.48 -19.77 -13.81
C ALA A 474 29.53 -20.36 -15.25
N ALA A 475 29.75 -19.46 -16.23
CA ALA A 475 29.73 -19.81 -17.66
C ALA A 475 30.69 -20.90 -18.08
N ASP A 476 31.77 -21.14 -17.29
CA ASP A 476 32.86 -22.10 -17.58
C ASP A 476 32.69 -23.44 -16.87
N THR A 477 31.68 -23.65 -16.07
CA THR A 477 31.41 -25.01 -15.56
C THR A 477 30.84 -25.82 -16.71
N ALA A 478 31.69 -26.68 -17.31
CA ALA A 478 31.25 -27.65 -18.28
C ALA A 478 30.06 -28.41 -17.68
N ILE A 479 28.90 -28.24 -18.27
CA ILE A 479 27.70 -28.98 -17.86
C ILE A 479 28.09 -30.45 -18.08
N ASP A 480 28.05 -31.24 -17.01
CA ASP A 480 28.09 -32.66 -17.13
C ASP A 480 27.00 -33.07 -18.14
N PRO A 481 27.36 -33.64 -19.29
CA PRO A 481 26.38 -34.04 -20.30
C PRO A 481 25.38 -35.08 -19.79
N SER A 482 25.67 -35.74 -18.68
CA SER A 482 24.77 -36.64 -17.97
C SER A 482 23.84 -35.91 -16.98
N ASN A 483 24.12 -34.66 -16.65
CA ASN A 483 23.33 -33.84 -15.75
C ASN A 483 22.43 -32.90 -16.55
N THR A 484 21.19 -33.27 -16.74
CA THR A 484 20.17 -32.50 -17.49
C THR A 484 19.76 -31.19 -16.80
N ARG A 485 20.43 -30.78 -15.73
CA ARG A 485 20.07 -29.59 -14.93
C ARG A 485 20.68 -28.34 -15.54
N ASP A 486 19.84 -27.50 -16.11
CA ASP A 486 20.27 -26.24 -16.70
C ASP A 486 20.24 -25.09 -15.68
N CYS A 487 21.36 -24.94 -14.93
CA CYS A 487 21.55 -23.86 -13.97
C CYS A 487 21.69 -22.45 -14.61
N ARG A 488 21.74 -22.34 -15.93
CA ARG A 488 21.86 -21.07 -16.65
C ARG A 488 20.54 -20.37 -16.86
N ASN A 489 19.43 -21.11 -16.79
CA ASN A 489 18.08 -20.58 -17.03
C ASN A 489 17.32 -20.24 -15.74
N THR A 490 18.03 -20.14 -14.61
CA THR A 490 17.44 -19.69 -13.36
C THR A 490 17.03 -18.22 -13.42
N TYR A 491 15.94 -17.89 -12.77
CA TYR A 491 15.47 -16.51 -12.64
C TYR A 491 14.49 -16.33 -11.48
N VAL A 492 14.36 -15.09 -11.03
CA VAL A 492 13.23 -14.57 -10.24
C VAL A 492 12.67 -13.36 -10.94
N ARG A 493 11.37 -13.35 -11.21
CA ARG A 493 10.66 -12.26 -11.88
C ARG A 493 9.37 -11.95 -11.15
N ALA A 494 9.01 -10.67 -11.11
CA ALA A 494 7.77 -10.21 -10.52
C ALA A 494 6.95 -9.42 -11.55
N TYR A 495 5.64 -9.64 -11.56
CA TYR A 495 4.72 -9.00 -12.50
C TYR A 495 3.48 -8.50 -11.76
N GLY A 496 3.09 -7.27 -11.97
CA GLY A 496 1.92 -6.72 -11.30
C GLY A 496 1.36 -5.47 -11.95
N GLY A 497 0.05 -5.30 -11.79
CA GLY A 497 -0.65 -4.07 -12.15
C GLY A 497 -0.59 -3.04 -11.03
N LEU A 498 -1.29 -1.93 -11.26
CA LEU A 498 -1.47 -0.86 -10.27
C LEU A 498 -2.86 -0.87 -9.64
N ARG A 499 -3.81 -1.65 -10.20
CA ARG A 499 -5.21 -1.72 -9.79
C ARG A 499 -5.83 -0.31 -9.70
N MET A 500 -6.40 0.08 -8.57
CA MET A 500 -6.99 1.40 -8.38
C MET A 500 -5.98 2.55 -8.43
N GLY A 501 -4.68 2.27 -8.31
CA GLY A 501 -3.63 3.26 -8.47
C GLY A 501 -3.50 3.80 -9.88
N GLY A 502 -3.77 3.00 -10.91
CA GLY A 502 -3.64 3.46 -12.30
C GLY A 502 -3.66 2.35 -13.34
N GLU A 503 -3.50 2.76 -14.59
CA GLU A 503 -3.44 1.90 -15.75
C GLU A 503 -1.99 1.55 -16.06
N GLY A 504 -1.53 0.39 -15.67
CA GLY A 504 -0.16 -0.05 -15.91
C GLY A 504 0.08 -1.48 -15.46
N LEU A 505 0.91 -2.18 -16.21
CA LEU A 505 1.44 -3.50 -15.89
C LEU A 505 2.97 -3.44 -15.95
N TYR A 506 3.62 -3.92 -14.91
CA TYR A 506 5.07 -3.93 -14.75
C TYR A 506 5.61 -5.35 -14.74
N GLY A 507 6.78 -5.55 -15.36
CA GLY A 507 7.59 -6.73 -15.23
C GLY A 507 8.98 -6.36 -14.71
N LEU A 508 9.40 -7.00 -13.63
CA LEU A 508 10.70 -6.80 -12.97
C LEU A 508 11.51 -8.09 -13.01
N ASP A 509 12.79 -7.98 -13.34
CA ASP A 509 13.76 -9.04 -13.11
C ASP A 509 14.44 -8.79 -11.76
N LEU A 510 14.18 -9.69 -10.82
CA LEU A 510 14.71 -9.68 -9.47
C LEU A 510 15.74 -10.79 -9.25
N THR A 511 16.26 -11.42 -10.29
CA THR A 511 17.22 -12.53 -10.20
C THR A 511 18.46 -12.14 -9.39
N ASP A 512 18.97 -10.93 -9.62
CA ASP A 512 19.91 -10.28 -8.71
C ASP A 512 19.13 -9.33 -7.78
N LYS A 513 18.90 -9.77 -6.54
CA LYS A 513 18.12 -9.01 -5.55
C LYS A 513 18.72 -7.66 -5.18
N ASN A 514 20.02 -7.46 -5.42
CA ASN A 514 20.72 -6.21 -5.16
C ASN A 514 20.77 -5.26 -6.37
N ASN A 515 20.39 -5.76 -7.55
CA ASN A 515 20.39 -5.00 -8.80
C ASN A 515 19.16 -5.35 -9.65
N PRO A 516 17.96 -4.99 -9.20
CA PRO A 516 16.72 -5.25 -9.93
C PRO A 516 16.74 -4.54 -11.29
N LYS A 517 16.13 -5.18 -12.30
CA LYS A 517 16.05 -4.62 -13.65
C LYS A 517 14.60 -4.53 -14.11
N MET A 518 14.32 -3.54 -14.95
CA MET A 518 13.06 -3.46 -15.67
C MET A 518 13.06 -4.48 -16.81
N LEU A 519 12.04 -5.33 -16.87
CA LEU A 519 11.74 -6.14 -18.05
C LEU A 519 10.90 -5.33 -19.03
N PHE A 520 9.80 -4.78 -18.54
CA PHE A 520 8.90 -3.94 -19.33
C PHE A 520 7.95 -3.14 -18.44
N ARG A 521 7.38 -2.10 -19.03
CA ARG A 521 6.14 -1.44 -18.60
C ARG A 521 5.18 -1.44 -19.77
N ILE A 522 3.94 -1.81 -19.53
CA ILE A 522 2.83 -1.77 -20.48
C ILE A 522 1.76 -0.84 -19.90
N ASP A 523 1.28 0.10 -20.68
CA ASP A 523 0.19 1.02 -20.36
C ASP A 523 -0.67 1.26 -21.63
N SER A 524 -1.73 2.05 -21.51
CA SER A 524 -2.63 2.35 -22.63
C SER A 524 -1.96 3.10 -23.80
N ALA A 525 -0.81 3.72 -23.57
CA ALA A 525 0.00 4.34 -24.64
C ALA A 525 0.92 3.35 -25.36
N THR A 526 1.07 2.12 -24.84
CA THR A 526 1.86 1.08 -25.48
C THR A 526 1.10 0.54 -26.70
N THR A 527 1.76 0.44 -27.84
CA THR A 527 1.15 -0.03 -29.09
C THR A 527 0.44 -1.37 -28.93
N GLY A 528 -0.83 -1.43 -29.26
CA GLY A 528 -1.67 -2.62 -29.15
C GLY A 528 -2.35 -2.81 -27.80
N PHE A 529 -2.17 -1.87 -26.85
CA PHE A 529 -2.79 -1.90 -25.53
C PHE A 529 -3.71 -0.69 -25.27
N ASP A 530 -4.16 -0.02 -26.30
CA ASP A 530 -5.05 1.16 -26.25
C ASP A 530 -6.40 0.90 -25.55
N ARG A 531 -6.77 -0.39 -25.39
CA ARG A 531 -7.96 -0.82 -24.66
C ARG A 531 -7.69 -1.12 -23.19
N MET A 532 -6.46 -0.90 -22.70
CA MET A 532 -6.08 -1.19 -21.34
C MET A 532 -6.72 -0.20 -20.36
N GLY A 533 -7.35 -0.72 -19.33
CA GLY A 533 -7.80 -0.01 -18.12
C GLY A 533 -6.95 -0.38 -16.91
N GLN A 534 -7.51 -0.28 -15.73
CA GLN A 534 -6.82 -0.63 -14.48
C GLN A 534 -6.70 -2.16 -14.33
N ILE A 535 -5.50 -2.69 -14.29
CA ILE A 535 -5.25 -4.13 -14.13
C ILE A 535 -5.41 -4.52 -12.66
N TRP A 536 -6.50 -5.23 -12.34
CA TRP A 536 -6.85 -5.59 -10.95
C TRP A 536 -6.38 -6.98 -10.54
N SER A 537 -6.36 -7.93 -11.47
CA SER A 537 -5.97 -9.31 -11.20
C SER A 537 -4.47 -9.52 -11.38
N LYS A 538 -3.92 -10.54 -10.71
CA LYS A 538 -2.60 -11.07 -11.06
C LYS A 538 -2.61 -11.55 -12.51
N PRO A 539 -1.57 -11.27 -13.32
CA PRO A 539 -1.38 -11.97 -14.59
C PRO A 539 -1.24 -13.47 -14.34
N THR A 540 -1.78 -14.28 -15.22
CA THR A 540 -1.59 -15.73 -15.18
C THR A 540 -0.42 -16.12 -16.07
N LYS A 541 0.58 -16.82 -15.49
CA LYS A 541 1.69 -17.36 -16.27
C LYS A 541 1.30 -18.66 -16.95
N ALA A 542 1.69 -18.80 -18.21
CA ALA A 542 1.51 -20.03 -18.98
C ALA A 542 2.72 -20.28 -19.87
N LYS A 543 2.74 -21.44 -20.53
CA LYS A 543 3.70 -21.77 -21.59
C LYS A 543 2.98 -21.99 -22.89
N ILE A 544 3.61 -21.56 -23.97
CA ILE A 544 3.15 -21.84 -25.33
C ILE A 544 4.26 -22.50 -26.13
N ALA A 545 3.92 -23.45 -26.99
CA ALA A 545 4.86 -24.03 -27.94
C ALA A 545 5.12 -23.03 -29.07
N THR A 546 6.37 -22.81 -29.45
CA THR A 546 6.78 -21.93 -30.54
C THR A 546 7.56 -22.62 -31.62
N GLY A 547 7.94 -23.87 -31.41
CA GLY A 547 8.64 -24.68 -32.38
C GLY A 547 8.41 -26.17 -32.17
N ILE A 548 8.44 -26.92 -33.27
CA ILE A 548 8.28 -28.38 -33.28
C ILE A 548 9.37 -28.96 -34.17
N ASP A 549 10.06 -29.94 -33.66
CA ASP A 549 11.00 -30.72 -34.48
C ASP A 549 10.27 -31.47 -35.59
N SER A 550 10.66 -31.22 -36.83
CA SER A 550 9.98 -31.74 -37.99
C SER A 550 10.09 -33.27 -38.14
N THR A 551 11.12 -33.87 -37.48
CA THR A 551 11.39 -35.31 -37.54
C THR A 551 10.73 -36.03 -36.39
N THR A 552 11.00 -35.60 -35.17
CA THR A 552 10.53 -36.25 -33.92
C THR A 552 9.10 -35.85 -33.54
N LYS A 553 8.54 -34.76 -34.15
CA LYS A 553 7.25 -34.17 -33.81
C LYS A 553 7.12 -33.74 -32.36
N LYS A 554 8.23 -33.55 -31.67
CA LYS A 554 8.27 -33.06 -30.29
C LYS A 554 8.48 -31.55 -30.29
N ILE A 555 7.93 -30.88 -29.28
CA ILE A 555 8.16 -29.44 -29.05
C ILE A 555 9.65 -29.26 -28.76
N ASN A 556 10.30 -28.40 -29.54
CA ASN A 556 11.72 -28.07 -29.41
C ASN A 556 11.94 -26.59 -29.06
N ALA A 557 10.88 -25.78 -29.03
CA ALA A 557 10.94 -24.40 -28.57
C ALA A 557 9.61 -23.98 -27.90
N TYR A 558 9.72 -23.19 -26.85
CA TYR A 558 8.57 -22.66 -26.12
C TYR A 558 8.85 -21.26 -25.63
N LYS A 559 7.78 -20.56 -25.21
CA LYS A 559 7.84 -19.28 -24.50
C LYS A 559 7.01 -19.33 -23.23
N ASP A 560 7.54 -18.73 -22.18
CA ASP A 560 6.75 -18.31 -21.04
C ASP A 560 5.97 -17.05 -21.40
N VAL A 561 4.68 -17.06 -21.14
CA VAL A 561 3.78 -15.96 -21.44
C VAL A 561 3.02 -15.52 -20.19
N LEU A 562 2.56 -14.27 -20.21
CA LEU A 562 1.61 -13.75 -19.24
C LEU A 562 0.29 -13.50 -19.95
N VAL A 563 -0.80 -13.95 -19.35
CA VAL A 563 -2.16 -13.70 -19.83
C VAL A 563 -2.90 -12.86 -18.80
N PHE A 564 -3.55 -11.79 -19.24
CA PHE A 564 -4.29 -10.88 -18.36
C PHE A 564 -5.47 -10.22 -19.09
N GLY A 565 -6.49 -9.85 -18.32
CA GLY A 565 -7.62 -9.07 -18.83
C GLY A 565 -7.23 -7.62 -19.07
N GLY A 566 -7.96 -6.93 -19.92
CA GLY A 566 -7.72 -5.52 -20.23
C GLY A 566 -7.93 -4.59 -19.04
N GLY A 567 -8.58 -5.04 -17.96
CA GLY A 567 -8.69 -4.33 -16.70
C GLY A 567 -10.01 -3.58 -16.52
N TYR A 568 -10.12 -2.83 -15.42
CA TYR A 568 -11.32 -2.11 -15.01
C TYR A 568 -11.43 -0.74 -15.70
N ASP A 569 -12.64 -0.42 -16.13
CA ASP A 569 -12.98 0.91 -16.63
C ASP A 569 -13.57 1.76 -15.50
N THR A 570 -12.92 2.85 -15.14
CA THR A 570 -13.40 3.76 -14.10
C THR A 570 -14.75 4.39 -14.37
N CYS A 571 -15.24 4.34 -15.61
CA CYS A 571 -16.60 4.77 -15.94
C CYS A 571 -17.69 3.97 -15.19
N TYR A 572 -17.40 2.74 -14.75
CA TYR A 572 -18.34 1.97 -13.92
C TYR A 572 -18.59 2.59 -12.52
N GLU A 573 -17.76 3.54 -12.09
CA GLU A 573 -17.99 4.31 -10.86
C GLU A 573 -19.10 5.35 -11.04
N ASP A 574 -19.44 5.73 -12.26
CA ASP A 574 -20.53 6.63 -12.57
C ASP A 574 -21.87 5.89 -12.48
N GLN A 575 -22.72 6.35 -11.56
CA GLN A 575 -24.04 5.77 -11.38
C GLN A 575 -24.87 5.90 -12.68
N GLY A 576 -25.34 4.79 -13.21
CA GLY A 576 -26.10 4.75 -14.45
C GLY A 576 -25.25 4.54 -15.72
N TYR A 577 -23.90 4.41 -15.59
CA TYR A 577 -23.08 4.00 -16.70
C TYR A 577 -23.46 2.58 -17.16
N GLN A 578 -23.80 2.47 -18.45
CA GLN A 578 -24.09 1.19 -19.10
C GLN A 578 -23.46 1.18 -20.48
N VAL A 579 -22.79 0.07 -20.81
CA VAL A 579 -22.24 -0.13 -22.16
C VAL A 579 -23.37 -0.12 -23.17
N GLY A 580 -23.19 0.63 -24.27
CA GLY A 580 -24.20 0.81 -25.33
C GLY A 580 -25.07 2.05 -25.15
N THR A 581 -24.91 2.82 -24.06
CA THR A 581 -25.67 4.06 -23.82
C THR A 581 -24.82 5.31 -24.05
N THR A 582 -25.51 6.46 -24.19
CA THR A 582 -24.84 7.76 -24.30
C THR A 582 -24.57 8.29 -22.90
N THR A 583 -23.31 8.39 -22.51
CA THR A 583 -22.89 8.80 -21.16
C THR A 583 -23.09 10.28 -20.86
N SER A 584 -23.27 11.13 -21.88
CA SER A 584 -23.45 12.59 -21.70
C SER A 584 -24.69 12.98 -20.88
N THR A 585 -25.72 12.14 -20.89
CA THR A 585 -26.98 12.36 -20.14
C THR A 585 -26.99 11.65 -18.79
N LEU A 586 -26.03 10.75 -18.54
CA LEU A 586 -25.99 9.87 -17.36
C LEU A 586 -24.95 10.32 -16.35
N ARG A 587 -24.19 11.39 -16.62
CA ARG A 587 -23.18 11.89 -15.68
C ARG A 587 -23.83 12.24 -14.36
N ASN A 588 -23.61 11.40 -13.40
CA ASN A 588 -23.76 11.80 -12.03
C ASN A 588 -22.61 12.74 -11.69
N GLN A 589 -22.93 13.97 -11.28
CA GLN A 589 -21.95 15.04 -10.99
C GLN A 589 -20.92 14.71 -9.89
N LYS A 590 -20.95 13.51 -9.33
CA LYS A 590 -20.07 13.09 -8.25
C LYS A 590 -18.79 12.40 -8.71
N SER A 591 -18.73 11.89 -9.94
CA SER A 591 -17.53 11.26 -10.48
C SER A 591 -17.11 11.95 -11.78
N GLN A 592 -15.85 12.35 -11.87
CA GLN A 592 -15.22 12.78 -13.13
C GLN A 592 -14.53 11.61 -13.83
N ALA A 593 -14.78 10.38 -13.38
CA ALA A 593 -14.10 9.19 -13.85
C ALA A 593 -14.40 8.89 -15.34
N CYS A 594 -15.60 9.26 -15.81
CA CYS A 594 -16.01 9.03 -17.20
C CYS A 594 -16.17 10.33 -17.97
N ASN A 595 -15.29 10.61 -18.90
CA ASN A 595 -15.35 11.76 -19.82
C ASN A 595 -15.83 11.40 -21.23
N ARG A 596 -16.23 10.14 -21.49
CA ARG A 596 -16.69 9.66 -22.79
C ARG A 596 -18.15 10.05 -23.01
N THR A 597 -18.46 10.53 -24.19
CA THR A 597 -19.84 10.94 -24.56
C THR A 597 -20.69 9.77 -25.06
N THR A 598 -20.04 8.70 -25.57
CA THR A 598 -20.68 7.46 -26.01
C THR A 598 -19.87 6.27 -25.52
N ALA A 599 -20.56 5.25 -25.04
CA ALA A 599 -19.94 4.03 -24.55
C ALA A 599 -20.54 2.82 -25.29
N THR A 600 -20.12 2.60 -26.55
CA THR A 600 -20.44 1.38 -27.26
C THR A 600 -19.71 0.17 -26.69
N GLU A 601 -18.64 0.41 -25.96
CA GLU A 601 -17.80 -0.56 -25.28
C GLU A 601 -17.06 0.13 -24.13
N SER A 602 -16.70 -0.61 -23.06
CA SER A 602 -15.87 -0.12 -21.97
C SER A 602 -14.38 -0.21 -22.32
N LEU A 603 -13.52 0.51 -21.59
CA LEU A 603 -12.10 0.18 -21.53
C LEU A 603 -11.93 -1.19 -20.88
N GLY A 604 -10.79 -1.82 -21.11
CA GLY A 604 -10.52 -3.13 -20.54
C GLY A 604 -11.27 -4.29 -21.18
N ASN A 605 -12.03 -4.06 -22.25
CA ASN A 605 -12.71 -5.10 -23.01
C ASN A 605 -11.74 -5.83 -23.94
N ALA A 606 -10.71 -6.39 -23.36
CA ALA A 606 -9.66 -7.11 -24.07
C ALA A 606 -9.08 -8.23 -23.19
N VAL A 607 -8.48 -9.21 -23.83
CA VAL A 607 -7.55 -10.16 -23.22
C VAL A 607 -6.24 -10.06 -23.97
N TYR A 608 -5.14 -10.01 -23.23
CA TYR A 608 -3.79 -9.90 -23.77
C TYR A 608 -2.93 -11.08 -23.35
N MET A 609 -2.10 -11.54 -24.25
CA MET A 609 -1.02 -12.51 -24.02
C MET A 609 0.29 -11.89 -24.46
N VAL A 610 1.24 -11.77 -23.56
CA VAL A 610 2.54 -11.18 -23.82
C VAL A 610 3.67 -12.13 -23.47
N ASP A 611 4.82 -11.96 -24.11
CA ASP A 611 6.06 -12.62 -23.74
C ASP A 611 6.46 -12.19 -22.32
N ALA A 612 6.64 -13.14 -21.41
CA ALA A 612 6.91 -12.86 -20.01
C ALA A 612 8.26 -12.17 -19.75
N LYS A 613 9.19 -12.23 -20.69
CA LYS A 613 10.52 -11.60 -20.58
C LYS A 613 10.55 -10.19 -21.15
N THR A 614 9.77 -9.93 -22.22
CA THR A 614 9.88 -8.67 -22.98
C THR A 614 8.63 -7.81 -22.94
N GLY A 615 7.48 -8.34 -22.47
CA GLY A 615 6.20 -7.65 -22.54
C GLY A 615 5.62 -7.51 -23.96
N THR A 616 6.28 -8.09 -24.96
CA THR A 616 5.84 -8.02 -26.37
C THR A 616 4.52 -8.74 -26.54
N LEU A 617 3.54 -8.08 -27.18
CA LEU A 617 2.25 -8.68 -27.47
C LEU A 617 2.42 -9.86 -28.42
N ILE A 618 1.83 -11.00 -28.06
CA ILE A 618 1.81 -12.23 -28.86
C ILE A 618 0.42 -12.46 -29.43
N TRP A 619 -0.59 -12.32 -28.58
CA TRP A 619 -2.00 -12.51 -28.98
C TRP A 619 -2.90 -11.58 -28.18
N SER A 620 -4.00 -11.19 -28.80
CA SER A 620 -5.09 -10.48 -28.11
C SER A 620 -6.46 -10.94 -28.59
N ALA A 621 -7.45 -10.87 -27.69
CA ALA A 621 -8.87 -10.90 -28.05
C ALA A 621 -9.45 -9.50 -27.78
N THR A 622 -10.07 -8.91 -28.77
CA THR A 622 -10.65 -7.57 -28.73
C THR A 622 -11.94 -7.52 -29.54
N LYS A 623 -12.82 -6.54 -29.26
CA LYS A 623 -14.06 -6.37 -30.01
C LYS A 623 -13.82 -5.99 -31.48
N THR A 624 -12.87 -5.11 -31.71
CA THR A 624 -12.44 -4.63 -33.02
C THR A 624 -11.01 -5.09 -33.29
N ALA A 625 -10.60 -5.14 -34.53
CA ALA A 625 -9.28 -5.60 -34.90
C ALA A 625 -8.17 -4.78 -34.24
N ASN A 626 -7.20 -5.48 -33.63
CA ASN A 626 -6.00 -4.92 -33.02
C ASN A 626 -4.79 -5.38 -33.85
N ALA A 627 -4.43 -4.57 -34.84
CA ALA A 627 -3.37 -4.91 -35.79
C ALA A 627 -2.00 -4.47 -35.22
N VAL A 628 -1.27 -5.41 -34.62
CA VAL A 628 0.11 -5.20 -34.17
C VAL A 628 1.03 -6.15 -34.93
N SER A 629 2.12 -5.61 -35.47
CA SER A 629 3.10 -6.41 -36.21
C SER A 629 3.72 -7.49 -35.29
N GLY A 630 3.69 -8.73 -35.76
CA GLY A 630 4.23 -9.87 -35.01
C GLY A 630 3.27 -10.45 -33.96
N ALA A 631 2.09 -9.88 -33.78
CA ALA A 631 1.04 -10.40 -32.90
C ALA A 631 -0.17 -10.88 -33.69
N THR A 632 -0.95 -11.78 -33.11
CA THR A 632 -2.22 -12.27 -33.64
C THR A 632 -3.37 -11.66 -32.85
N ASN A 633 -4.46 -11.30 -33.55
CA ASN A 633 -5.69 -10.81 -32.89
C ASN A 633 -6.88 -11.68 -33.26
N THR A 634 -7.71 -12.01 -32.27
CA THR A 634 -9.01 -12.65 -32.44
C THR A 634 -10.09 -11.61 -32.16
N THR A 635 -10.89 -11.30 -33.19
CA THR A 635 -12.01 -10.36 -33.06
C THR A 635 -13.23 -11.06 -32.48
N VAL A 636 -13.78 -10.48 -31.40
CA VAL A 636 -14.94 -11.01 -30.66
C VAL A 636 -15.99 -9.91 -30.54
N SER A 637 -16.97 -9.91 -31.43
CA SER A 637 -17.96 -8.82 -31.55
C SER A 637 -18.79 -8.58 -30.30
N THR A 638 -18.95 -9.60 -29.45
CA THR A 638 -19.68 -9.54 -28.17
C THR A 638 -18.85 -9.03 -26.99
N LEU A 639 -17.52 -8.91 -27.14
CA LEU A 639 -16.62 -8.46 -26.09
C LEU A 639 -16.72 -6.93 -25.91
N SER A 640 -17.73 -6.48 -25.20
CA SER A 640 -18.03 -5.05 -25.02
C SER A 640 -17.72 -4.53 -23.63
N ASN A 641 -17.62 -5.40 -22.63
CA ASN A 641 -17.42 -5.02 -21.23
C ASN A 641 -16.01 -5.38 -20.76
N SER A 642 -15.57 -4.70 -19.72
CA SER A 642 -14.23 -4.88 -19.10
C SER A 642 -14.00 -6.32 -18.62
N ILE A 643 -12.80 -6.83 -18.85
CA ILE A 643 -12.28 -8.08 -18.28
C ILE A 643 -11.39 -7.71 -17.10
N VAL A 644 -11.94 -7.80 -15.89
CA VAL A 644 -11.30 -7.34 -14.63
C VAL A 644 -10.75 -8.49 -13.81
N GLY A 645 -11.46 -9.62 -13.84
CA GLY A 645 -11.10 -10.83 -13.08
C GLY A 645 -9.86 -11.55 -13.60
N GLY A 646 -9.40 -12.52 -12.84
CA GLY A 646 -8.32 -13.41 -13.25
C GLY A 646 -8.71 -14.25 -14.46
N ILE A 647 -7.71 -14.61 -15.26
CA ILE A 647 -7.87 -15.51 -16.42
C ILE A 647 -7.40 -16.90 -16.02
N THR A 648 -8.26 -17.89 -16.20
CA THR A 648 -7.92 -19.29 -15.96
C THR A 648 -7.32 -19.89 -17.20
N VAL A 649 -6.16 -20.52 -17.03
CA VAL A 649 -5.44 -21.26 -18.08
C VAL A 649 -5.65 -22.75 -17.86
N LEU A 650 -5.90 -23.49 -18.92
CA LEU A 650 -6.02 -24.94 -18.90
C LEU A 650 -5.09 -25.57 -19.93
N ASP A 651 -4.25 -26.48 -19.44
CA ASP A 651 -3.53 -27.48 -20.22
C ASP A 651 -4.41 -28.74 -20.23
N ARG A 652 -5.12 -28.96 -21.31
CA ARG A 652 -6.13 -30.03 -21.42
C ARG A 652 -5.56 -31.42 -21.62
N ASN A 653 -4.44 -31.48 -22.28
CA ASN A 653 -3.79 -32.74 -22.67
C ASN A 653 -2.61 -33.10 -21.75
N ASN A 654 -2.33 -32.21 -20.78
CA ASN A 654 -1.25 -32.36 -19.80
C ASN A 654 0.15 -32.48 -20.43
N ASP A 655 0.39 -31.70 -21.49
CA ASP A 655 1.68 -31.66 -22.18
C ASP A 655 2.60 -30.52 -21.69
N GLY A 656 2.14 -29.73 -20.75
CA GLY A 656 2.86 -28.60 -20.15
C GLY A 656 2.63 -27.28 -20.89
N TYR A 657 1.79 -27.24 -21.91
CA TYR A 657 1.47 -26.06 -22.69
C TYR A 657 -0.02 -25.74 -22.65
N MET A 658 -0.36 -24.47 -22.63
CA MET A 658 -1.77 -24.07 -22.53
C MET A 658 -2.56 -24.38 -23.81
N ASP A 659 -3.77 -24.90 -23.63
CA ASP A 659 -4.74 -25.17 -24.70
C ASP A 659 -5.93 -24.21 -24.67
N GLN A 660 -6.34 -23.78 -23.50
CA GLN A 660 -7.57 -23.00 -23.32
C GLN A 660 -7.41 -21.89 -22.30
N LEU A 661 -8.16 -20.81 -22.50
CA LEU A 661 -8.38 -19.76 -21.54
C LEU A 661 -9.86 -19.63 -21.20
N TYR A 662 -10.17 -19.36 -19.94
CA TYR A 662 -11.51 -18.99 -19.49
C TYR A 662 -11.46 -17.62 -18.80
N PHE A 663 -12.40 -16.74 -19.17
CA PHE A 663 -12.51 -15.40 -18.60
C PHE A 663 -13.95 -14.91 -18.63
N ALA A 664 -14.26 -13.94 -17.76
CA ALA A 664 -15.58 -13.33 -17.68
C ALA A 664 -15.47 -11.81 -17.78
N ASP A 665 -16.51 -11.19 -18.30
CA ASP A 665 -16.62 -9.74 -18.40
C ASP A 665 -17.55 -9.14 -17.34
N MET A 666 -17.51 -7.82 -17.16
CA MET A 666 -18.39 -7.09 -16.26
C MET A 666 -19.87 -7.10 -16.69
N GLY A 667 -20.18 -7.52 -17.92
CA GLY A 667 -21.53 -7.72 -18.42
C GLY A 667 -22.14 -9.08 -18.06
N GLY A 668 -21.39 -9.94 -17.35
CA GLY A 668 -21.85 -11.27 -16.94
C GLY A 668 -21.68 -12.35 -17.99
N GLN A 669 -20.90 -12.10 -19.04
CA GLN A 669 -20.59 -13.09 -20.08
C GLN A 669 -19.34 -13.89 -19.67
N VAL A 670 -19.34 -15.18 -19.99
CA VAL A 670 -18.19 -16.06 -19.82
C VAL A 670 -17.71 -16.51 -21.19
N PHE A 671 -16.42 -16.42 -21.40
CA PHE A 671 -15.75 -16.73 -22.66
C PHE A 671 -14.76 -17.87 -22.50
N ARG A 672 -14.56 -18.64 -23.57
CA ARG A 672 -13.51 -19.62 -23.69
C ARG A 672 -12.71 -19.33 -24.96
N ALA A 673 -11.39 -19.24 -24.86
CA ALA A 673 -10.51 -19.22 -26.00
C ALA A 673 -9.84 -20.58 -26.17
N ASP A 674 -9.99 -21.18 -27.34
CA ASP A 674 -9.35 -22.46 -27.71
C ASP A 674 -8.14 -22.15 -28.61
N PHE A 675 -6.98 -22.62 -28.21
CA PHE A 675 -5.73 -22.51 -28.96
C PHE A 675 -5.40 -23.88 -29.56
N THR A 676 -5.02 -23.89 -30.81
CA THR A 676 -4.39 -25.05 -31.42
C THR A 676 -2.89 -24.86 -31.24
N ASN A 677 -2.28 -25.57 -30.29
CA ASN A 677 -0.82 -25.65 -30.23
C ASN A 677 -0.31 -26.19 -31.56
N ALA A 678 0.43 -25.35 -32.29
CA ALA A 678 0.84 -25.66 -33.65
C ALA A 678 1.53 -27.00 -33.73
N GLY A 679 1.05 -27.81 -34.60
CA GLY A 679 1.66 -29.08 -34.95
C GLY A 679 1.30 -30.28 -34.11
N PHE A 680 0.45 -30.14 -33.10
CA PHE A 680 0.06 -31.30 -32.32
C PHE A 680 -0.88 -32.24 -33.04
N ILE A 681 -1.61 -31.81 -34.07
CA ILE A 681 -2.82 -32.56 -34.39
C ILE A 681 -3.06 -32.80 -35.88
N LYS A 682 -2.25 -32.32 -36.78
CA LYS A 682 -2.38 -32.74 -38.16
C LYS A 682 -1.06 -33.27 -38.67
N PRO A 683 -0.98 -34.58 -38.97
CA PRO A 683 0.01 -35.03 -39.92
C PRO A 683 -0.31 -34.32 -41.23
N VAL A 684 0.54 -33.40 -41.64
CA VAL A 684 0.43 -32.80 -42.98
C VAL A 684 0.70 -33.90 -43.97
N SER A 685 -0.32 -34.33 -44.66
CA SER A 685 -0.14 -35.18 -45.85
C SER A 685 0.63 -34.34 -46.85
N SER A 686 1.90 -34.72 -47.08
CA SER A 686 2.78 -34.32 -48.16
C SER A 686 2.75 -32.85 -48.60
N GLY A 687 3.71 -32.07 -48.07
CA GLY A 687 4.02 -30.70 -48.51
C GLY A 687 4.76 -29.96 -47.43
N THR A 688 5.78 -29.17 -47.74
CA THR A 688 6.49 -28.24 -46.88
C THR A 688 5.55 -27.12 -46.39
N ALA A 689 4.65 -27.45 -45.48
CA ALA A 689 3.92 -26.43 -44.74
C ALA A 689 4.81 -25.90 -43.66
N ALA A 690 5.05 -24.58 -43.64
CA ALA A 690 5.61 -23.89 -42.48
C ALA A 690 4.77 -24.25 -41.25
N PRO A 691 5.38 -24.44 -40.07
CA PRO A 691 4.61 -24.68 -38.89
C PRO A 691 3.61 -23.57 -38.71
N GLU A 692 2.33 -23.90 -38.68
CA GLU A 692 1.29 -22.93 -38.35
C GLU A 692 1.65 -22.37 -36.98
N THR A 693 1.79 -21.05 -36.89
CA THR A 693 1.94 -20.39 -35.60
C THR A 693 0.68 -20.70 -34.78
N SER A 694 0.86 -21.08 -33.54
CA SER A 694 -0.14 -21.65 -32.62
C SER A 694 -1.41 -20.81 -32.42
N PHE A 695 -1.51 -19.62 -33.00
CA PHE A 695 -2.59 -18.68 -32.77
C PHE A 695 -3.41 -18.35 -34.07
N SER A 696 -3.04 -18.88 -35.20
CA SER A 696 -3.74 -18.59 -36.49
C SER A 696 -5.19 -19.07 -36.49
N ASN A 697 -5.56 -20.03 -35.68
CA ASN A 697 -6.88 -20.65 -35.60
C ASN A 697 -7.53 -20.53 -34.20
N THR A 698 -7.18 -19.50 -33.42
CA THR A 698 -7.80 -19.29 -32.10
C THR A 698 -9.28 -18.98 -32.25
N ARG A 699 -10.10 -19.73 -31.55
CA ARG A 699 -11.55 -19.54 -31.51
C ARG A 699 -11.94 -19.06 -30.09
N VAL A 700 -12.68 -17.96 -30.01
CA VAL A 700 -13.29 -17.48 -28.75
C VAL A 700 -14.80 -17.68 -28.85
N VAL A 701 -15.39 -18.36 -27.89
CA VAL A 701 -16.82 -18.67 -27.79
C VAL A 701 -17.36 -18.27 -26.46
#